data_00323c57a115bc17e435299c28347ac0
#
_entry.id   00323c57a115bc17e435299c28347ac0
#
_cell.length_a   1.000
_cell.length_b   1.000
_cell.length_c   1.000
_cell.angle_alpha   90.00
_cell.angle_beta   90.00
_cell.angle_gamma   90.00
#
_symmetry.space_group_name_H-M   'P 1'
#
loop_
_entity.id
_entity.type
_entity.pdbx_description
1 polymer ?
#
loop_
_entity_poly.entity_id
_entity_poly.type
_entity_poly.pdbx_seq_one_letter_code
_entity_poly.pdbx_strand_id
1 'polypeptide(L)'
;MEFLNIDNFSFAYPGQDQAALRGVSLTVERGEFLVLCGPSGCGKSTLLRQLKPAIAPHGERLGQILLDGQPLESLSQADSSRRIGFVQQNVDNQLVTDKVWHELAFGLESLGYETPVIRRRVAEMASFFGIEDWFYRDVASLSGGQKQMLNLASVMVMQPDLLILDEPTSQLDPIAASEFLSVLGKINRELGTTVLLCEHRLEEAFALCSRAAVLDHGTLLCAGKPAEIGAILRTSGHDMFLAMPAAMRVWGAVDSGAACPVSVSEGRNWLEAYAASHPLRPLPPEQAAPVSPQTAISGKELWFRYEQDAADVVRGLTLTVQRGEFLALLGGNGTGKSTTLKLLAGALQPQRGKIARTGRAALLPQDPQTLLSKKTVREELLESGDPELAGELSARCGLTALLERHPYDISGGEQQRLALAKVLLSQPDILLLDEPTKGLDAASKEEIAAILHQVRAQGVTILLVSHDIEFCAKHATRCALLFDGAIVAEDAPRAFFAGSSFYTTAANRMARGLLPEAVTVEDLIAACGGAIPPEMEPKDWDGAPLDAVEAQARPKRPLWKRITAGLSLLGAVGLAISSLGNSSLSELVTAEGLGAGAPGMLGRYAGMLALLVLFAALTYRKAPERKHALTKPPKKHLSKRTLWTAVAVFLLIPATLLLGFQVWQVKNYYVLAVAVLLEAMIPFFLIFEGRKPQARELVVIAVLCALNIAGRAALFMLPEFKPVVALTILAGVSFGAESGFLVGAMTMLCSNMLFGQGPWTPWQMFAMGLIGFLGGVCFHNGPLRQSRLSLAIFGAVCSVVIYGGIMNPSTALIWARTLDWKVLLSYYLTGIPWDLVRGAATALFLWFGAEPMLEKLERIQIKYGLMEHRENAER
;
A
#
# COMPACT_ATOMS: atom_id res chain seq x y z
N MET A 1 -1.04 34.58 -17.49
CA MET A 1 -0.62 33.69 -18.60
C MET A 1 -0.88 32.26 -18.18
N GLU A 2 -1.59 31.52 -19.02
CA GLU A 2 -1.87 30.10 -18.78
C GLU A 2 -0.55 29.34 -18.62
N PHE A 3 -0.32 28.76 -17.44
CA PHE A 3 0.90 28.04 -17.13
C PHE A 3 0.69 26.52 -17.18
N LEU A 4 -0.40 26.03 -16.59
CA LEU A 4 -0.84 24.64 -16.69
C LEU A 4 -2.22 24.65 -17.38
N ASN A 5 -2.37 23.88 -18.44
CA ASN A 5 -3.64 23.73 -19.16
C ASN A 5 -3.98 22.24 -19.28
N ILE A 6 -5.07 21.84 -18.68
CA ILE A 6 -5.68 20.51 -18.80
C ILE A 6 -6.86 20.68 -19.75
N ASP A 7 -6.82 20.01 -20.91
CA ASP A 7 -7.82 20.15 -21.97
C ASP A 7 -8.52 18.82 -22.23
N ASN A 8 -9.83 18.79 -21.89
CA ASN A 8 -10.73 17.65 -22.06
C ASN A 8 -10.10 16.30 -21.67
N PHE A 9 -9.43 16.29 -20.52
CA PHE A 9 -8.67 15.13 -20.08
C PHE A 9 -9.55 14.07 -19.44
N SER A 10 -9.43 12.83 -19.92
CA SER A 10 -10.11 11.65 -19.37
C SER A 10 -9.12 10.55 -19.09
N PHE A 11 -9.39 9.78 -18.03
CA PHE A 11 -8.52 8.67 -17.63
C PHE A 11 -9.33 7.51 -17.07
N ALA A 12 -9.01 6.29 -17.54
CA ALA A 12 -9.57 5.03 -17.03
C ALA A 12 -8.47 4.10 -16.56
N TYR A 13 -8.65 3.49 -15.37
CA TYR A 13 -7.77 2.43 -14.88
C TYR A 13 -7.99 1.13 -15.65
N PRO A 14 -6.97 0.29 -15.85
CA PRO A 14 -7.13 -0.98 -16.54
C PRO A 14 -8.18 -1.87 -15.88
N GLY A 15 -9.09 -2.43 -16.69
CA GLY A 15 -10.12 -3.36 -16.20
C GLY A 15 -11.26 -2.72 -15.41
N GLN A 16 -11.38 -1.40 -15.41
CA GLN A 16 -12.55 -0.68 -14.88
C GLN A 16 -13.45 -0.21 -16.02
N ASP A 17 -14.76 -0.47 -15.87
CA ASP A 17 -15.77 -0.06 -16.87
C ASP A 17 -16.05 1.45 -16.83
N GLN A 18 -15.69 2.12 -15.75
CA GLN A 18 -15.92 3.56 -15.58
C GLN A 18 -14.59 4.32 -15.56
N ALA A 19 -14.52 5.40 -16.31
CA ALA A 19 -13.39 6.32 -16.27
C ALA A 19 -13.33 7.05 -14.93
N ALA A 20 -12.14 7.10 -14.34
CA ALA A 20 -11.87 7.83 -13.09
C ALA A 20 -11.87 9.34 -13.28
N LEU A 21 -11.58 9.82 -14.49
CA LEU A 21 -11.64 11.22 -14.90
C LEU A 21 -12.37 11.31 -16.25
N ARG A 22 -13.23 12.30 -16.42
CA ARG A 22 -14.11 12.45 -17.60
C ARG A 22 -14.12 13.90 -18.09
N GLY A 23 -13.43 14.19 -19.15
CA GLY A 23 -13.47 15.49 -19.82
C GLY A 23 -13.09 16.67 -18.91
N VAL A 24 -12.11 16.47 -18.02
CA VAL A 24 -11.67 17.54 -17.11
C VAL A 24 -10.94 18.61 -17.90
N SER A 25 -11.42 19.85 -17.82
CA SER A 25 -10.76 21.03 -18.39
C SER A 25 -10.51 22.06 -17.30
N LEU A 26 -9.23 22.36 -17.05
CA LEU A 26 -8.82 23.27 -15.98
C LEU A 26 -7.53 24.01 -16.39
N THR A 27 -7.55 25.32 -16.27
CA THR A 27 -6.36 26.17 -16.47
C THR A 27 -5.86 26.72 -15.15
N VAL A 28 -4.54 26.79 -14.98
CA VAL A 28 -3.88 27.39 -13.80
C VAL A 28 -2.87 28.43 -14.30
N GLU A 29 -2.90 29.63 -13.71
CA GLU A 29 -1.99 30.70 -14.06
C GLU A 29 -0.64 30.56 -13.32
N ARG A 30 0.40 31.17 -13.86
CA ARG A 30 1.72 31.18 -13.20
C ARG A 30 1.64 31.94 -11.87
N GLY A 31 2.14 31.33 -10.79
CA GLY A 31 2.11 31.90 -9.44
C GLY A 31 0.74 31.82 -8.76
N GLU A 32 -0.26 31.18 -9.38
CA GLU A 32 -1.57 30.95 -8.78
C GLU A 32 -1.48 29.92 -7.64
N PHE A 33 -2.28 30.15 -6.59
CA PHE A 33 -2.54 29.17 -5.53
C PHE A 33 -3.93 28.59 -5.73
N LEU A 34 -4.00 27.39 -6.31
CA LEU A 34 -5.27 26.69 -6.58
C LEU A 34 -5.49 25.57 -5.57
N VAL A 35 -6.67 25.52 -4.95
CA VAL A 35 -7.12 24.40 -4.12
C VAL A 35 -8.06 23.50 -4.92
N LEU A 36 -7.71 22.22 -5.04
CA LEU A 36 -8.54 21.18 -5.63
C LEU A 36 -9.27 20.43 -4.50
N CYS A 37 -10.57 20.53 -4.44
CA CYS A 37 -11.41 19.84 -3.46
C CYS A 37 -12.49 18.97 -4.12
N GLY A 38 -13.16 18.14 -3.32
CA GLY A 38 -14.20 17.22 -3.81
C GLY A 38 -14.33 16.00 -2.89
N PRO A 39 -15.39 15.18 -3.04
CA PRO A 39 -15.61 13.97 -2.27
C PRO A 39 -14.46 12.98 -2.36
N SER A 40 -14.34 12.06 -1.40
CA SER A 40 -13.38 10.98 -1.46
C SER A 40 -13.69 10.07 -2.65
N GLY A 41 -12.62 9.64 -3.38
CA GLY A 41 -12.78 8.79 -4.56
C GLY A 41 -13.23 9.50 -5.85
N CYS A 42 -13.47 10.82 -5.86
CA CYS A 42 -13.89 11.57 -7.07
C CYS A 42 -12.78 11.74 -8.12
N GLY A 43 -11.54 11.31 -7.87
CA GLY A 43 -10.45 11.35 -8.85
C GLY A 43 -9.36 12.40 -8.61
N LYS A 44 -9.36 13.16 -7.49
CA LYS A 44 -8.37 14.22 -7.18
C LYS A 44 -6.92 13.72 -7.27
N SER A 45 -6.56 12.73 -6.47
CA SER A 45 -5.19 12.16 -6.48
C SER A 45 -4.83 11.53 -7.82
N THR A 46 -5.81 11.00 -8.56
CA THR A 46 -5.62 10.50 -9.92
C THR A 46 -5.22 11.66 -10.85
N LEU A 47 -5.95 12.77 -10.80
CA LEU A 47 -5.65 13.97 -11.58
C LEU A 47 -4.26 14.52 -11.24
N LEU A 48 -3.96 14.71 -9.95
CA LEU A 48 -2.67 15.23 -9.50
C LEU A 48 -1.50 14.38 -9.98
N ARG A 49 -1.62 13.05 -9.89
CA ARG A 49 -0.57 12.11 -10.35
C ARG A 49 -0.39 12.12 -11.86
N GLN A 50 -1.42 12.43 -12.65
CA GLN A 50 -1.29 12.58 -14.10
C GLN A 50 -0.42 13.80 -14.48
N LEU A 51 -0.34 14.80 -13.59
CA LEU A 51 0.52 15.97 -13.78
C LEU A 51 2.01 15.70 -13.56
N LYS A 52 2.39 14.55 -13.01
CA LYS A 52 3.79 14.13 -12.81
C LYS A 52 4.03 12.80 -13.54
N PRO A 53 4.59 12.82 -14.78
CA PRO A 53 4.74 11.62 -15.61
C PRO A 53 5.43 10.44 -14.91
N ALA A 54 6.40 10.69 -14.02
CA ALA A 54 7.14 9.65 -13.30
C ALA A 54 6.27 8.81 -12.34
N ILE A 55 5.19 9.38 -11.81
CA ILE A 55 4.28 8.72 -10.86
C ILE A 55 2.86 8.53 -11.41
N ALA A 56 2.63 8.94 -12.65
CA ALA A 56 1.34 8.83 -13.30
C ALA A 56 0.88 7.36 -13.35
N PRO A 57 -0.36 7.06 -12.95
CA PRO A 57 -0.90 5.72 -13.02
C PRO A 57 -1.02 5.24 -14.47
N HIS A 58 -0.88 3.94 -14.66
CA HIS A 58 -1.10 3.29 -15.95
C HIS A 58 -2.61 3.19 -16.25
N GLY A 59 -2.99 3.43 -17.51
CA GLY A 59 -4.38 3.36 -17.96
C GLY A 59 -4.60 4.09 -19.29
N GLU A 60 -5.83 4.07 -19.77
CA GLU A 60 -6.24 4.76 -20.99
C GLU A 60 -6.40 6.26 -20.75
N ARG A 61 -5.80 7.08 -21.62
CA ARG A 61 -5.81 8.54 -21.55
C ARG A 61 -6.40 9.12 -22.82
N LEU A 62 -7.26 10.13 -22.68
CA LEU A 62 -7.78 10.95 -23.77
C LEU A 62 -7.63 12.42 -23.37
N GLY A 63 -7.47 13.31 -24.35
CA GLY A 63 -7.19 14.73 -24.12
C GLY A 63 -5.70 14.99 -23.90
N GLN A 64 -5.35 16.21 -23.51
CA GLN A 64 -3.94 16.62 -23.37
C GLN A 64 -3.73 17.47 -22.11
N ILE A 65 -2.49 17.45 -21.61
CA ILE A 65 -2.04 18.30 -20.51
C ILE A 65 -0.81 19.08 -21.00
N LEU A 66 -0.88 20.40 -20.93
CA LEU A 66 0.17 21.31 -21.35
C LEU A 66 0.75 22.03 -20.15
N LEU A 67 2.09 22.09 -20.07
CA LEU A 67 2.82 22.90 -19.10
C LEU A 67 3.61 23.95 -19.89
N ASP A 68 3.30 25.23 -19.66
CA ASP A 68 3.94 26.34 -20.36
C ASP A 68 3.83 26.21 -21.90
N GLY A 69 2.65 25.76 -22.37
CA GLY A 69 2.33 25.53 -23.78
C GLY A 69 2.94 24.23 -24.39
N GLN A 70 3.72 23.46 -23.65
CA GLN A 70 4.33 22.21 -24.11
C GLN A 70 3.59 20.99 -23.56
N PRO A 71 3.35 19.95 -24.38
CA PRO A 71 2.78 18.71 -23.87
C PRO A 71 3.62 18.11 -22.74
N LEU A 72 2.98 17.76 -21.65
CA LEU A 72 3.65 17.24 -20.44
C LEU A 72 4.48 15.97 -20.73
N GLU A 73 4.02 15.16 -21.68
CA GLU A 73 4.68 13.91 -22.09
C GLU A 73 5.98 14.16 -22.89
N SER A 74 6.16 15.37 -23.45
CA SER A 74 7.36 15.75 -24.20
C SER A 74 8.53 16.18 -23.29
N LEU A 75 8.26 16.44 -22.01
CA LEU A 75 9.30 16.83 -21.04
C LEU A 75 10.27 15.68 -20.77
N SER A 76 11.56 15.98 -20.72
CA SER A 76 12.56 15.03 -20.25
C SER A 76 12.30 14.66 -18.77
N GLN A 77 12.75 13.49 -18.35
CA GLN A 77 12.60 13.07 -16.96
C GLN A 77 13.29 14.05 -16.00
N ALA A 78 14.46 14.60 -16.37
CA ALA A 78 15.18 15.59 -15.59
C ALA A 78 14.40 16.92 -15.49
N ASP A 79 13.86 17.43 -16.61
CA ASP A 79 13.05 18.65 -16.63
C ASP A 79 11.74 18.48 -15.85
N SER A 80 11.05 17.37 -16.01
CA SER A 80 9.87 17.05 -15.23
C SER A 80 10.19 16.98 -13.73
N SER A 81 11.34 16.41 -13.33
CA SER A 81 11.77 16.34 -11.94
C SER A 81 12.10 17.70 -11.35
N ARG A 82 12.71 18.58 -12.15
CA ARG A 82 13.10 19.93 -11.74
C ARG A 82 11.91 20.90 -11.69
N ARG A 83 11.07 20.89 -12.74
CA ARG A 83 9.99 21.89 -12.91
C ARG A 83 8.74 21.57 -12.10
N ILE A 84 8.48 20.29 -11.81
CA ILE A 84 7.25 19.84 -11.13
C ILE A 84 7.64 19.16 -9.83
N GLY A 85 7.42 19.86 -8.69
CA GLY A 85 7.51 19.30 -7.36
C GLY A 85 6.24 18.53 -7.01
N PHE A 86 6.35 17.39 -6.33
CA PHE A 86 5.20 16.62 -5.88
C PHE A 86 5.40 16.18 -4.42
N VAL A 87 4.45 16.51 -3.55
CA VAL A 87 4.40 16.09 -2.15
C VAL A 87 3.26 15.09 -1.99
N GLN A 88 3.61 13.85 -1.59
CA GLN A 88 2.65 12.76 -1.45
C GLN A 88 1.93 12.82 -0.09
N GLN A 89 0.74 12.23 -0.03
CA GLN A 89 -0.04 12.07 1.19
C GLN A 89 0.72 11.31 2.30
N ASN A 90 1.43 10.24 1.93
CA ASN A 90 2.24 9.47 2.88
C ASN A 90 3.71 9.85 2.75
N VAL A 91 4.21 10.55 3.76
CA VAL A 91 5.57 11.07 3.83
C VAL A 91 6.63 9.97 3.89
N ASP A 92 6.35 8.88 4.61
CA ASP A 92 7.31 7.78 4.78
C ASP A 92 7.58 7.04 3.45
N ASN A 93 6.70 7.17 2.46
CA ASN A 93 6.92 6.63 1.12
C ASN A 93 7.77 7.54 0.22
N GLN A 94 8.08 8.76 0.64
CA GLN A 94 8.80 9.74 -0.16
C GLN A 94 10.21 10.02 0.36
N LEU A 95 10.41 10.00 1.69
CA LEU A 95 11.72 10.16 2.31
C LEU A 95 12.59 8.92 2.07
N VAL A 96 13.80 9.12 1.56
CA VAL A 96 14.67 8.04 1.06
C VAL A 96 15.92 7.87 1.91
N THR A 97 16.48 8.97 2.46
CA THR A 97 17.75 8.94 3.15
C THR A 97 17.59 8.82 4.67
N ASP A 98 18.68 8.51 5.35
CA ASP A 98 18.71 8.33 6.81
C ASP A 98 18.91 9.65 7.59
N LYS A 99 19.51 10.66 6.96
CA LYS A 99 19.85 11.96 7.59
C LYS A 99 19.09 13.11 6.93
N VAL A 100 18.69 14.09 7.73
CA VAL A 100 17.97 15.29 7.28
C VAL A 100 18.73 16.07 6.21
N TRP A 101 20.01 16.38 6.45
CA TRP A 101 20.83 17.11 5.48
C TRP A 101 20.99 16.37 4.14
N HIS A 102 21.07 15.05 4.20
CA HIS A 102 21.20 14.21 3.01
C HIS A 102 19.91 14.20 2.21
N GLU A 103 18.76 14.12 2.89
CA GLU A 103 17.45 14.19 2.24
C GLU A 103 17.27 15.53 1.47
N LEU A 104 17.71 16.64 2.06
CA LEU A 104 17.70 17.94 1.38
C LEU A 104 18.63 17.98 0.16
N ALA A 105 19.79 17.30 0.21
CA ALA A 105 20.76 17.27 -0.89
C ALA A 105 20.38 16.28 -2.00
N PHE A 106 19.68 15.21 -1.68
CA PHE A 106 19.45 14.03 -2.53
C PHE A 106 18.89 14.37 -3.93
N GLY A 107 17.89 15.23 -4.00
CA GLY A 107 17.28 15.63 -5.29
C GLY A 107 18.27 16.37 -6.20
N LEU A 108 19.09 17.25 -5.64
CA LEU A 108 20.10 18.00 -6.40
C LEU A 108 21.27 17.11 -6.84
N GLU A 109 21.71 16.20 -5.97
CA GLU A 109 22.75 15.21 -6.29
C GLU A 109 22.29 14.29 -7.44
N SER A 110 21.07 13.83 -7.38
CA SER A 110 20.46 12.98 -8.42
C SER A 110 20.35 13.68 -9.78
N LEU A 111 20.18 15.01 -9.78
CA LEU A 111 20.15 15.84 -10.99
C LEU A 111 21.55 16.28 -11.45
N GLY A 112 22.61 15.89 -10.75
CA GLY A 112 24.00 16.18 -11.12
C GLY A 112 24.45 17.62 -10.90
N TYR A 113 23.87 18.33 -9.91
CA TYR A 113 24.33 19.67 -9.56
C TYR A 113 25.72 19.63 -8.89
N GLU A 114 26.51 20.69 -9.10
CA GLU A 114 27.84 20.82 -8.46
C GLU A 114 27.73 21.05 -6.94
N THR A 115 28.64 20.48 -6.16
CA THR A 115 28.65 20.54 -4.70
C THR A 115 28.49 21.96 -4.11
N PRO A 116 29.14 23.03 -4.65
CA PRO A 116 28.93 24.38 -4.15
C PRO A 116 27.50 24.89 -4.29
N VAL A 117 26.81 24.52 -5.38
CA VAL A 117 25.41 24.87 -5.62
C VAL A 117 24.52 24.14 -4.66
N ILE A 118 24.77 22.82 -4.46
CA ILE A 118 24.04 21.99 -3.50
C ILE A 118 24.12 22.57 -2.09
N ARG A 119 25.36 22.86 -1.62
CA ARG A 119 25.57 23.43 -0.28
C ARG A 119 24.83 24.75 -0.06
N ARG A 120 24.83 25.62 -1.04
CA ARG A 120 24.14 26.91 -0.94
C ARG A 120 22.64 26.74 -0.86
N ARG A 121 22.04 25.96 -1.79
CA ARG A 121 20.57 25.74 -1.84
C ARG A 121 20.07 25.00 -0.61
N VAL A 122 20.82 24.00 -0.15
CA VAL A 122 20.47 23.25 1.07
C VAL A 122 20.50 24.18 2.30
N ALA A 123 21.51 25.02 2.44
CA ALA A 123 21.59 25.99 3.54
C ALA A 123 20.45 27.02 3.50
N GLU A 124 20.14 27.58 2.31
CA GLU A 124 19.02 28.50 2.12
C GLU A 124 17.70 27.88 2.53
N MET A 125 17.43 26.65 2.07
CA MET A 125 16.19 25.95 2.40
C MET A 125 16.15 25.54 3.87
N ALA A 126 17.24 25.08 4.45
CA ALA A 126 17.32 24.77 5.88
C ALA A 126 16.95 25.99 6.75
N SER A 127 17.48 27.16 6.42
CA SER A 127 17.12 28.42 7.09
C SER A 127 15.68 28.85 6.83
N PHE A 128 15.21 28.76 5.58
CA PHE A 128 13.83 29.17 5.23
C PHE A 128 12.77 28.36 6.00
N PHE A 129 13.02 27.04 6.19
CA PHE A 129 12.12 26.11 6.85
C PHE A 129 12.39 25.94 8.36
N GLY A 130 13.42 26.61 8.94
CA GLY A 130 13.78 26.49 10.35
C GLY A 130 14.26 25.08 10.73
N ILE A 131 15.04 24.43 9.85
CA ILE A 131 15.52 23.05 9.99
C ILE A 131 16.87 22.99 10.73
N GLU A 132 17.52 24.12 11.01
CA GLU A 132 18.90 24.20 11.51
C GLU A 132 19.14 23.37 12.78
N ASP A 133 18.22 23.40 13.77
CA ASP A 133 18.35 22.70 15.05
C ASP A 133 18.36 21.17 14.93
N TRP A 134 17.79 20.66 13.85
CA TRP A 134 17.66 19.21 13.62
C TRP A 134 18.28 18.74 12.30
N PHE A 135 19.12 19.60 11.69
CA PHE A 135 19.76 19.38 10.39
C PHE A 135 20.59 18.08 10.31
N TYR A 136 21.25 17.71 11.41
CA TYR A 136 22.09 16.50 11.48
C TYR A 136 21.39 15.27 12.09
N ARG A 137 20.11 15.39 12.45
CA ARG A 137 19.35 14.28 13.04
C ARG A 137 19.04 13.18 12.03
N ASP A 138 18.73 12.00 12.56
CA ASP A 138 18.19 10.90 11.78
C ASP A 138 16.72 11.20 11.41
N VAL A 139 16.35 10.94 10.16
CA VAL A 139 14.98 11.11 9.65
C VAL A 139 13.98 10.26 10.47
N ALA A 140 14.40 9.06 10.89
CA ALA A 140 13.57 8.18 11.72
C ALA A 140 13.22 8.77 13.10
N SER A 141 14.04 9.70 13.63
CA SER A 141 13.83 10.35 14.93
C SER A 141 12.87 11.54 14.89
N LEU A 142 12.45 11.98 13.69
CA LEU A 142 11.61 13.15 13.48
C LEU A 142 10.14 12.86 13.80
N SER A 143 9.44 13.88 14.30
CA SER A 143 7.98 13.85 14.40
C SER A 143 7.30 13.86 13.02
N GLY A 144 6.04 13.46 12.94
CA GLY A 144 5.29 13.48 11.68
C GLY A 144 5.24 14.86 11.02
N GLY A 145 5.09 15.94 11.81
CA GLY A 145 5.14 17.33 11.32
C GLY A 145 6.51 17.71 10.77
N GLN A 146 7.59 17.35 11.49
CA GLN A 146 8.95 17.59 11.03
C GLN A 146 9.28 16.81 9.74
N LYS A 147 8.84 15.55 9.64
CA LYS A 147 8.98 14.75 8.41
C LYS A 147 8.28 15.41 7.22
N GLN A 148 7.04 15.89 7.42
CA GLN A 148 6.29 16.57 6.37
C GLN A 148 6.92 17.88 5.95
N MET A 149 7.45 18.65 6.90
CA MET A 149 8.21 19.90 6.62
C MET A 149 9.51 19.58 5.87
N LEU A 150 10.24 18.53 6.27
CA LEU A 150 11.42 18.05 5.55
C LEU A 150 11.09 17.61 4.13
N ASN A 151 10.00 16.90 3.94
CA ASN A 151 9.53 16.47 2.62
C ASN A 151 9.23 17.66 1.71
N LEU A 152 8.54 18.69 2.22
CA LEU A 152 8.30 19.91 1.47
C LEU A 152 9.62 20.64 1.14
N ALA A 153 10.52 20.74 2.12
CA ALA A 153 11.83 21.38 1.94
C ALA A 153 12.70 20.65 0.90
N SER A 154 12.72 19.30 0.90
CA SER A 154 13.48 18.48 -0.06
C SER A 154 12.97 18.64 -1.50
N VAL A 155 11.68 18.90 -1.68
CA VAL A 155 11.09 19.23 -2.97
C VAL A 155 11.42 20.68 -3.37
N MET A 156 11.33 21.62 -2.44
CA MET A 156 11.55 23.04 -2.69
C MET A 156 13.03 23.40 -2.96
N VAL A 157 13.97 22.59 -2.49
CA VAL A 157 15.40 22.76 -2.79
C VAL A 157 15.69 22.73 -4.30
N MET A 158 14.88 22.04 -5.06
CA MET A 158 14.95 21.98 -6.53
C MET A 158 14.37 23.23 -7.22
N GLN A 159 13.66 24.10 -6.49
CA GLN A 159 12.98 25.30 -6.96
C GLN A 159 12.00 25.02 -8.12
N PRO A 160 10.96 24.20 -7.88
CA PRO A 160 10.00 23.85 -8.93
C PRO A 160 9.14 25.05 -9.35
N ASP A 161 8.76 25.09 -10.65
CA ASP A 161 7.80 26.06 -11.17
C ASP A 161 6.37 25.77 -10.70
N LEU A 162 6.04 24.46 -10.59
CA LEU A 162 4.75 23.94 -10.13
C LEU A 162 4.96 23.02 -8.93
N LEU A 163 4.30 23.32 -7.83
CA LEU A 163 4.27 22.49 -6.63
C LEU A 163 2.91 21.85 -6.46
N ILE A 164 2.84 20.54 -6.50
CA ILE A 164 1.63 19.73 -6.35
C ILE A 164 1.66 19.05 -5.00
N LEU A 165 0.58 19.16 -4.23
CA LEU A 165 0.47 18.54 -2.91
C LEU A 165 -0.84 17.73 -2.83
N ASP A 166 -0.71 16.45 -2.50
CA ASP A 166 -1.82 15.51 -2.36
C ASP A 166 -2.10 15.25 -0.88
N GLU A 167 -3.05 15.96 -0.28
CA GLU A 167 -3.47 15.91 1.13
C GLU A 167 -2.31 15.97 2.15
N PRO A 168 -1.42 16.97 2.07
CA PRO A 168 -0.20 17.00 2.89
C PRO A 168 -0.47 17.17 4.38
N THR A 169 -1.64 17.70 4.79
CA THR A 169 -1.97 17.93 6.20
C THR A 169 -2.74 16.79 6.86
N SER A 170 -3.08 15.74 6.10
CA SER A 170 -3.94 14.65 6.57
C SER A 170 -3.36 13.86 7.77
N GLN A 171 -2.04 13.89 7.96
CA GLN A 171 -1.34 13.21 9.05
C GLN A 171 -0.91 14.14 10.20
N LEU A 172 -1.18 15.45 10.06
CA LEU A 172 -0.74 16.47 10.99
C LEU A 172 -1.83 16.78 12.03
N ASP A 173 -1.39 17.12 13.24
CA ASP A 173 -2.29 17.74 14.21
C ASP A 173 -2.66 19.17 13.76
N PRO A 174 -3.67 19.80 14.35
CA PRO A 174 -4.16 21.10 13.88
C PRO A 174 -3.11 22.22 13.88
N ILE A 175 -2.20 22.22 14.85
CA ILE A 175 -1.14 23.25 14.95
C ILE A 175 -0.11 23.05 13.85
N ALA A 176 0.41 21.84 13.71
CA ALA A 176 1.38 21.51 12.66
C ALA A 176 0.79 21.69 11.24
N ALA A 177 -0.50 21.43 11.05
CA ALA A 177 -1.19 21.65 9.78
C ALA A 177 -1.27 23.15 9.44
N SER A 178 -1.60 23.99 10.41
CA SER A 178 -1.65 25.46 10.25
C SER A 178 -0.25 26.02 9.93
N GLU A 179 0.79 25.56 10.63
CA GLU A 179 2.18 25.96 10.34
C GLU A 179 2.58 25.55 8.92
N PHE A 180 2.28 24.32 8.51
CA PHE A 180 2.59 23.83 7.16
C PHE A 180 1.90 24.69 6.08
N LEU A 181 0.60 24.96 6.21
CA LEU A 181 -0.14 25.77 5.27
C LEU A 181 0.36 27.23 5.24
N SER A 182 0.74 27.78 6.40
CA SER A 182 1.36 29.12 6.48
C SER A 182 2.68 29.21 5.69
N VAL A 183 3.54 28.18 5.83
CA VAL A 183 4.80 28.09 5.07
C VAL A 183 4.50 27.94 3.58
N LEU A 184 3.50 27.16 3.20
CA LEU A 184 3.09 27.00 1.81
C LEU A 184 2.60 28.32 1.19
N GLY A 185 1.79 29.09 1.95
CA GLY A 185 1.38 30.42 1.55
C GLY A 185 2.56 31.39 1.39
N LYS A 186 3.59 31.27 2.25
CA LYS A 186 4.84 32.03 2.15
C LYS A 186 5.64 31.68 0.88
N ILE A 187 5.76 30.39 0.57
CA ILE A 187 6.40 29.90 -0.68
C ILE A 187 5.71 30.51 -1.91
N ASN A 188 4.39 30.45 -1.97
CA ASN A 188 3.66 31.01 -3.11
C ASN A 188 3.89 32.52 -3.26
N ARG A 189 3.75 33.31 -2.16
CA ARG A 189 3.86 34.76 -2.22
C ARG A 189 5.30 35.26 -2.44
N GLU A 190 6.29 34.66 -1.77
CA GLU A 190 7.68 35.13 -1.80
C GLU A 190 8.48 34.55 -2.95
N LEU A 191 8.26 33.29 -3.29
CA LEU A 191 9.02 32.63 -4.36
C LEU A 191 8.26 32.60 -5.69
N GLY A 192 6.97 32.99 -5.72
CA GLY A 192 6.15 32.98 -6.93
C GLY A 192 5.86 31.59 -7.48
N THR A 193 6.07 30.52 -6.69
CA THR A 193 5.80 29.15 -7.08
C THR A 193 4.30 28.93 -7.29
N THR A 194 3.92 28.35 -8.43
CA THR A 194 2.53 27.93 -8.67
C THR A 194 2.20 26.75 -7.78
N VAL A 195 1.10 26.82 -7.02
CA VAL A 195 0.70 25.79 -6.05
C VAL A 195 -0.62 25.17 -6.45
N LEU A 196 -0.65 23.84 -6.53
CA LEU A 196 -1.86 23.05 -6.70
C LEU A 196 -2.00 22.13 -5.47
N LEU A 197 -2.90 22.52 -4.57
CA LEU A 197 -3.12 21.84 -3.29
C LEU A 197 -4.42 21.05 -3.33
N CYS A 198 -4.36 19.74 -3.07
CA CYS A 198 -5.54 18.93 -2.74
C CYS A 198 -5.66 18.83 -1.23
N GLU A 199 -6.83 19.21 -0.68
CA GLU A 199 -7.09 19.17 0.76
C GLU A 199 -8.54 18.86 1.07
N HIS A 200 -8.78 18.23 2.23
CA HIS A 200 -10.09 18.05 2.83
C HIS A 200 -10.38 19.05 3.94
N ARG A 201 -9.33 19.59 4.59
CA ARG A 201 -9.44 20.65 5.60
C ARG A 201 -9.46 22.01 4.92
N LEU A 202 -10.63 22.47 4.53
CA LEU A 202 -10.76 23.67 3.71
C LEU A 202 -10.73 24.99 4.51
N GLU A 203 -10.86 24.93 5.83
CA GLU A 203 -10.93 26.12 6.70
C GLU A 203 -9.76 27.08 6.50
N GLU A 204 -8.54 26.55 6.46
CA GLU A 204 -7.33 27.36 6.30
C GLU A 204 -6.87 27.43 4.84
N ALA A 205 -7.10 26.36 4.06
CA ALA A 205 -6.70 26.31 2.66
C ALA A 205 -7.44 27.35 1.81
N PHE A 206 -8.75 27.58 2.05
CA PHE A 206 -9.54 28.57 1.34
C PHE A 206 -9.15 30.01 1.65
N ALA A 207 -8.67 30.27 2.86
CA ALA A 207 -8.16 31.59 3.25
C ALA A 207 -6.84 31.94 2.53
N LEU A 208 -6.09 30.94 2.05
CA LEU A 208 -4.78 31.11 1.38
C LEU A 208 -4.90 31.10 -0.15
N CYS A 209 -5.87 30.39 -0.71
CA CYS A 209 -5.94 30.23 -2.16
C CYS A 209 -6.55 31.42 -2.89
N SER A 210 -6.07 31.67 -4.09
CA SER A 210 -6.63 32.67 -5.00
C SER A 210 -7.86 32.13 -5.73
N ARG A 211 -7.91 30.79 -5.93
CA ARG A 211 -8.96 30.09 -6.66
C ARG A 211 -9.14 28.67 -6.14
N ALA A 212 -10.35 28.16 -6.20
CA ALA A 212 -10.65 26.76 -5.86
C ALA A 212 -11.34 26.06 -7.04
N ALA A 213 -11.18 24.74 -7.13
CA ALA A 213 -11.82 23.89 -8.11
C ALA A 213 -12.45 22.68 -7.42
N VAL A 214 -13.69 22.37 -7.74
CA VAL A 214 -14.43 21.23 -7.17
C VAL A 214 -14.54 20.14 -8.19
N LEU A 215 -13.99 18.97 -7.87
CA LEU A 215 -14.10 17.77 -8.67
C LEU A 215 -15.18 16.86 -8.08
N ASP A 216 -16.10 16.37 -8.87
CA ASP A 216 -17.09 15.39 -8.46
C ASP A 216 -17.28 14.30 -9.53
N HIS A 217 -17.35 13.03 -9.10
CA HIS A 217 -17.50 11.86 -9.98
C HIS A 217 -16.60 11.88 -11.24
N GLY A 218 -15.35 12.35 -11.09
CA GLY A 218 -14.38 12.43 -12.18
C GLY A 218 -14.57 13.62 -13.13
N THR A 219 -15.49 14.53 -12.85
CA THR A 219 -15.76 15.75 -13.66
C THR A 219 -15.48 17.01 -12.85
N LEU A 220 -15.08 18.09 -13.52
CA LEU A 220 -14.97 19.41 -12.87
C LEU A 220 -16.37 20.02 -12.75
N LEU A 221 -16.85 20.19 -11.51
CA LEU A 221 -18.15 20.76 -11.23
C LEU A 221 -18.12 22.28 -11.38
N CYS A 222 -17.16 22.94 -10.73
CA CYS A 222 -16.95 24.38 -10.83
C CYS A 222 -15.52 24.76 -10.47
N ALA A 223 -15.08 25.93 -10.92
CA ALA A 223 -13.81 26.55 -10.56
C ALA A 223 -14.00 28.07 -10.52
N GLY A 224 -13.50 28.73 -9.47
CA GLY A 224 -13.67 30.17 -9.25
C GLY A 224 -13.08 30.63 -7.94
N LYS A 225 -13.36 31.86 -7.53
CA LYS A 225 -12.93 32.34 -6.21
C LYS A 225 -13.65 31.56 -5.09
N PRO A 226 -13.00 31.35 -3.92
CA PRO A 226 -13.60 30.60 -2.82
C PRO A 226 -15.03 31.01 -2.46
N ALA A 227 -15.31 32.31 -2.39
CA ALA A 227 -16.66 32.81 -2.11
C ALA A 227 -17.71 32.45 -3.19
N GLU A 228 -17.30 32.44 -4.47
CA GLU A 228 -18.15 32.03 -5.60
C GLU A 228 -18.48 30.54 -5.51
N ILE A 229 -17.46 29.72 -5.19
CA ILE A 229 -17.64 28.27 -4.97
C ILE A 229 -18.63 28.00 -3.85
N GLY A 230 -18.51 28.69 -2.70
CA GLY A 230 -19.48 28.57 -1.60
C GLY A 230 -20.91 28.89 -2.02
N ALA A 231 -21.09 29.95 -2.81
CA ALA A 231 -22.40 30.34 -3.33
C ALA A 231 -22.99 29.32 -4.32
N ILE A 232 -22.15 28.78 -5.23
CA ILE A 232 -22.56 27.74 -6.20
C ILE A 232 -23.00 26.48 -5.50
N LEU A 233 -22.17 25.97 -4.56
CA LEU A 233 -22.44 24.73 -3.83
C LEU A 233 -23.70 24.85 -2.94
N ARG A 234 -23.90 26.02 -2.31
CA ARG A 234 -25.15 26.32 -1.57
C ARG A 234 -26.38 26.23 -2.49
N THR A 235 -26.32 26.91 -3.65
CA THR A 235 -27.48 27.01 -4.56
C THR A 235 -27.81 25.65 -5.20
N SER A 236 -26.80 24.83 -5.48
CA SER A 236 -26.98 23.49 -6.02
C SER A 236 -27.37 22.43 -4.97
N GLY A 237 -27.29 22.73 -3.68
CA GLY A 237 -27.55 21.76 -2.62
C GLY A 237 -26.59 20.60 -2.60
N HIS A 238 -25.34 20.82 -3.03
CA HIS A 238 -24.34 19.76 -3.19
C HIS A 238 -23.71 19.40 -1.84
N ASP A 239 -23.51 18.10 -1.57
CA ASP A 239 -22.96 17.57 -0.30
C ASP A 239 -21.59 18.17 0.08
N MET A 240 -20.80 18.60 -0.91
CA MET A 240 -19.55 19.31 -0.67
C MET A 240 -19.71 20.62 0.10
N PHE A 241 -20.92 21.18 0.20
CA PHE A 241 -21.15 22.36 1.04
C PHE A 241 -20.88 22.08 2.53
N LEU A 242 -21.06 20.84 2.99
CA LEU A 242 -20.72 20.40 4.35
C LEU A 242 -19.21 20.49 4.65
N ALA A 243 -18.37 20.42 3.62
CA ALA A 243 -16.92 20.53 3.74
C ALA A 243 -16.42 21.98 3.73
N MET A 244 -17.27 22.96 3.42
CA MET A 244 -16.87 24.36 3.35
C MET A 244 -16.51 24.91 4.72
N PRO A 245 -15.69 25.99 4.78
CA PRO A 245 -15.37 26.70 6.01
C PRO A 245 -16.58 27.02 6.86
N ALA A 246 -16.41 27.01 8.19
CA ALA A 246 -17.49 27.25 9.16
C ALA A 246 -18.23 28.56 8.86
N ALA A 247 -17.53 29.64 8.52
CA ALA A 247 -18.09 30.91 8.15
C ALA A 247 -19.05 30.83 6.94
N MET A 248 -18.69 30.09 5.90
CA MET A 248 -19.53 29.87 4.73
C MET A 248 -20.76 29.03 5.05
N ARG A 249 -20.64 28.03 5.91
CA ARG A 249 -21.73 27.15 6.31
C ARG A 249 -22.80 27.95 7.13
N VAL A 250 -22.35 28.76 8.07
CA VAL A 250 -23.25 29.63 8.84
C VAL A 250 -23.93 30.65 7.93
N TRP A 251 -23.17 31.35 7.08
CA TRP A 251 -23.71 32.28 6.07
C TRP A 251 -24.73 31.61 5.15
N GLY A 252 -24.42 30.38 4.73
CA GLY A 252 -25.31 29.65 3.81
C GLY A 252 -26.67 29.24 4.41
N ALA A 253 -26.74 29.05 5.71
CA ALA A 253 -27.95 28.68 6.42
C ALA A 253 -28.79 29.92 6.83
N VAL A 254 -28.24 31.14 6.64
CA VAL A 254 -28.88 32.40 7.02
C VAL A 254 -29.07 33.29 5.80
N ASP A 255 -30.28 33.81 5.58
CA ASP A 255 -30.56 34.71 4.47
C ASP A 255 -30.20 36.16 4.85
N SER A 256 -28.91 36.50 4.70
CA SER A 256 -28.39 37.81 5.13
C SER A 256 -28.22 38.82 4.00
N GLY A 257 -28.27 38.38 2.72
CA GLY A 257 -27.99 39.23 1.55
C GLY A 257 -26.55 39.75 1.47
N ALA A 258 -25.68 39.36 2.43
CA ALA A 258 -24.28 39.78 2.48
C ALA A 258 -23.38 38.89 1.64
N ALA A 259 -22.16 39.35 1.32
CA ALA A 259 -21.16 38.54 0.61
C ALA A 259 -20.75 37.32 1.47
N CYS A 260 -20.42 36.21 0.79
CA CYS A 260 -19.99 34.96 1.43
C CYS A 260 -18.62 35.11 2.13
N PRO A 261 -18.51 34.95 3.45
CA PRO A 261 -17.25 35.04 4.17
C PRO A 261 -16.46 33.74 3.99
N VAL A 262 -15.13 33.86 3.74
CA VAL A 262 -14.26 32.69 3.44
C VAL A 262 -13.43 32.29 4.66
N SER A 263 -13.05 33.22 5.51
CA SER A 263 -12.17 32.99 6.65
C SER A 263 -12.89 33.22 8.00
N VAL A 264 -12.30 32.70 9.08
CA VAL A 264 -12.78 32.97 10.45
C VAL A 264 -12.88 34.48 10.77
N SER A 265 -11.92 35.28 10.26
CA SER A 265 -11.92 36.75 10.46
C SER A 265 -13.09 37.42 9.72
N GLU A 266 -13.29 37.04 8.44
CA GLU A 266 -14.43 37.56 7.67
C GLU A 266 -15.77 37.10 8.27
N GLY A 267 -15.83 35.83 8.74
CA GLY A 267 -16.98 35.27 9.43
C GLY A 267 -17.31 36.01 10.71
N ARG A 268 -16.30 36.43 11.50
CA ARG A 268 -16.48 37.26 12.70
C ARG A 268 -17.08 38.60 12.33
N ASN A 269 -16.50 39.30 11.37
CA ASN A 269 -16.99 40.59 10.91
C ASN A 269 -18.44 40.50 10.39
N TRP A 270 -18.73 39.44 9.64
CA TRP A 270 -20.06 39.13 9.16
C TRP A 270 -21.07 38.91 10.31
N LEU A 271 -20.69 38.11 11.33
CA LEU A 271 -21.51 37.79 12.48
C LEU A 271 -21.81 39.05 13.34
N GLU A 272 -20.80 39.91 13.56
CA GLU A 272 -20.95 41.19 14.26
C GLU A 272 -21.92 42.13 13.52
N ALA A 273 -21.78 42.25 12.21
CA ALA A 273 -22.68 43.03 11.37
C ALA A 273 -24.11 42.47 11.39
N TYR A 274 -24.26 41.16 11.34
CA TYR A 274 -25.53 40.49 11.44
C TYR A 274 -26.21 40.72 12.79
N ALA A 275 -25.48 40.54 13.90
CA ALA A 275 -25.93 40.73 15.26
C ALA A 275 -26.39 42.20 15.55
N ALA A 276 -25.75 43.17 14.90
CA ALA A 276 -26.13 44.57 15.02
C ALA A 276 -27.55 44.89 14.45
N SER A 277 -27.99 44.10 13.47
CA SER A 277 -29.28 44.25 12.81
C SER A 277 -30.33 43.21 13.21
N HIS A 278 -29.90 42.05 13.73
CA HIS A 278 -30.78 40.94 14.12
C HIS A 278 -30.38 40.41 15.51
N PRO A 279 -31.32 40.35 16.48
CA PRO A 279 -31.02 39.82 17.80
C PRO A 279 -30.71 38.35 17.72
N LEU A 280 -29.56 37.97 18.28
CA LEU A 280 -29.15 36.55 18.37
C LEU A 280 -30.04 35.81 19.37
N ARG A 281 -30.43 34.60 19.01
CA ARG A 281 -31.20 33.69 19.87
C ARG A 281 -30.29 33.01 20.89
N PRO A 282 -30.82 32.63 22.11
CA PRO A 282 -30.07 31.83 23.05
C PRO A 282 -29.71 30.49 22.44
N LEU A 283 -28.53 29.96 22.80
CA LEU A 283 -28.07 28.66 22.35
C LEU A 283 -29.01 27.54 22.82
N PRO A 284 -29.23 26.51 22.02
CA PRO A 284 -29.97 25.35 22.46
C PRO A 284 -29.24 24.70 23.64
N PRO A 285 -29.97 24.11 24.62
CA PRO A 285 -29.36 23.43 25.74
C PRO A 285 -28.52 22.24 25.23
N GLU A 286 -27.34 22.05 25.83
CA GLU A 286 -26.50 20.88 25.54
C GLU A 286 -27.29 19.62 25.93
N GLN A 287 -27.50 18.71 24.99
CA GLN A 287 -28.21 17.48 25.28
C GLN A 287 -27.31 16.56 26.11
N ALA A 288 -27.53 16.54 27.43
CA ALA A 288 -26.90 15.59 28.30
C ALA A 288 -27.38 14.17 27.91
N ALA A 289 -26.54 13.42 27.21
CA ALA A 289 -26.87 12.05 26.91
C ALA A 289 -26.90 11.23 28.22
N PRO A 290 -27.90 10.36 28.42
CA PRO A 290 -27.97 9.51 29.59
C PRO A 290 -26.72 8.59 29.61
N VAL A 291 -25.84 8.83 30.58
CA VAL A 291 -24.66 8.03 30.83
C VAL A 291 -24.92 7.19 32.09
N SER A 292 -24.71 5.90 32.02
CA SER A 292 -24.82 5.02 33.19
C SER A 292 -23.70 5.33 34.18
N PRO A 293 -23.95 5.35 35.49
CA PRO A 293 -22.91 5.55 36.48
C PRO A 293 -21.90 4.37 36.58
N GLN A 294 -22.11 3.30 35.83
CA GLN A 294 -21.22 2.14 35.79
C GLN A 294 -19.99 2.39 34.93
N THR A 295 -18.82 2.12 35.48
CA THR A 295 -17.56 2.21 34.77
C THR A 295 -17.44 1.08 33.74
N ALA A 296 -17.26 1.41 32.50
CA ALA A 296 -16.95 0.45 31.42
C ALA A 296 -15.47 0.10 31.37
N ILE A 297 -14.60 1.11 31.44
CA ILE A 297 -13.15 0.93 31.41
C ILE A 297 -12.48 2.01 32.27
N SER A 298 -11.47 1.61 33.04
CA SER A 298 -10.66 2.55 33.81
C SER A 298 -9.20 2.17 33.78
N GLY A 299 -8.35 3.17 33.65
CA GLY A 299 -6.91 3.10 33.89
C GLY A 299 -6.54 3.99 35.07
N LYS A 300 -5.78 3.48 36.05
CA LYS A 300 -5.35 4.22 37.23
C LYS A 300 -3.83 4.25 37.31
N GLU A 301 -3.27 5.46 37.28
CA GLU A 301 -1.83 5.73 37.40
C GLU A 301 -1.00 4.88 36.42
N LEU A 302 -1.37 4.86 35.14
CA LEU A 302 -0.71 4.07 34.12
C LEU A 302 0.62 4.71 33.72
N TRP A 303 1.69 3.90 33.72
CA TRP A 303 3.02 4.26 33.23
C TRP A 303 3.45 3.27 32.17
N PHE A 304 4.00 3.78 31.05
CA PHE A 304 4.46 2.94 29.95
C PHE A 304 5.55 3.60 29.12
N ARG A 305 6.57 2.78 28.78
CA ARG A 305 7.62 3.06 27.80
C ARG A 305 7.83 1.83 26.93
N TYR A 306 8.28 2.03 25.70
CA TYR A 306 8.52 0.93 24.76
C TYR A 306 9.83 0.18 25.04
N GLU A 307 10.90 0.89 25.43
CA GLU A 307 12.22 0.34 25.73
C GLU A 307 12.65 0.76 27.13
N GLN A 308 13.51 -0.03 27.77
CA GLN A 308 13.91 0.22 29.17
C GLN A 308 14.61 1.58 29.37
N ASP A 309 15.39 2.00 28.37
CA ASP A 309 16.15 3.27 28.42
C ASP A 309 15.43 4.44 27.70
N ALA A 310 14.22 4.21 27.15
CA ALA A 310 13.43 5.25 26.53
C ALA A 310 12.63 6.07 27.56
N ALA A 311 12.27 7.30 27.18
CA ALA A 311 11.38 8.13 27.98
C ALA A 311 9.99 7.50 28.10
N ASP A 312 9.31 7.73 29.25
CA ASP A 312 7.94 7.29 29.42
C ASP A 312 7.01 8.01 28.44
N VAL A 313 6.22 7.24 27.70
CA VAL A 313 5.23 7.73 26.73
C VAL A 313 3.90 8.01 27.45
N VAL A 314 3.57 7.22 28.46
CA VAL A 314 2.40 7.43 29.34
C VAL A 314 2.92 7.59 30.77
N ARG A 315 2.48 8.67 31.43
CA ARG A 315 3.05 9.14 32.72
C ARG A 315 1.97 9.37 33.75
N GLY A 316 1.67 8.34 34.56
CA GLY A 316 0.69 8.45 35.64
C GLY A 316 -0.75 8.69 35.16
N LEU A 317 -1.07 8.25 33.95
CA LEU A 317 -2.36 8.49 33.32
C LEU A 317 -3.49 7.83 34.12
N THR A 318 -4.46 8.64 34.50
CA THR A 318 -5.71 8.17 35.12
C THR A 318 -6.88 8.61 34.26
N LEU A 319 -7.70 7.64 33.83
CA LEU A 319 -8.85 7.86 32.96
C LEU A 319 -9.94 6.87 33.31
N THR A 320 -11.20 7.36 33.36
CA THR A 320 -12.38 6.53 33.60
C THR A 320 -13.42 6.85 32.54
N VAL A 321 -13.96 5.82 31.90
CA VAL A 321 -15.02 5.92 30.87
C VAL A 321 -16.25 5.19 31.40
N GLN A 322 -17.38 5.86 31.37
CA GLN A 322 -18.65 5.32 31.84
C GLN A 322 -19.33 4.49 30.75
N ARG A 323 -20.24 3.60 31.14
CA ARG A 323 -20.96 2.76 30.19
C ARG A 323 -21.92 3.59 29.33
N GLY A 324 -21.85 3.41 28.01
CA GLY A 324 -22.64 4.18 27.04
C GLY A 324 -22.13 5.60 26.79
N GLU A 325 -20.97 5.96 27.32
CA GLU A 325 -20.29 7.22 27.07
C GLU A 325 -19.61 7.25 25.70
N PHE A 326 -19.54 8.42 25.07
CA PHE A 326 -18.69 8.68 23.90
C PHE A 326 -17.61 9.69 24.32
N LEU A 327 -16.47 9.19 24.79
CA LEU A 327 -15.33 10.01 25.18
C LEU A 327 -14.39 10.24 24.01
N ALA A 328 -14.08 11.52 23.73
CA ALA A 328 -13.04 11.92 22.77
C ALA A 328 -11.73 12.25 23.52
N LEU A 329 -10.64 11.58 23.18
CA LEU A 329 -9.29 11.83 23.69
C LEU A 329 -8.49 12.63 22.67
N LEU A 330 -8.25 13.91 22.96
CA LEU A 330 -7.58 14.89 22.14
C LEU A 330 -6.11 15.07 22.59
N GLY A 331 -5.27 15.71 21.77
CA GLY A 331 -3.88 16.04 22.10
C GLY A 331 -2.99 16.07 20.87
N GLY A 332 -1.79 16.62 20.97
CA GLY A 332 -0.80 16.70 19.88
C GLY A 332 -0.26 15.32 19.46
N ASN A 333 0.46 15.30 18.36
CA ASN A 333 1.14 14.08 17.91
C ASN A 333 2.25 13.68 18.91
N GLY A 334 2.40 12.37 19.16
CA GLY A 334 3.41 11.84 20.07
C GLY A 334 3.06 11.92 21.58
N THR A 335 1.90 12.46 21.98
CA THR A 335 1.50 12.57 23.39
C THR A 335 1.10 11.25 24.07
N GLY A 336 1.05 10.13 23.32
CA GLY A 336 0.74 8.82 23.88
C GLY A 336 -0.69 8.32 23.69
N LYS A 337 -1.52 8.98 22.84
CA LYS A 337 -2.95 8.62 22.60
C LYS A 337 -3.13 7.18 22.13
N SER A 338 -2.49 6.80 21.01
CA SER A 338 -2.59 5.44 20.48
C SER A 338 -2.01 4.39 21.41
N THR A 339 -0.96 4.77 22.19
CA THR A 339 -0.37 3.91 23.23
C THR A 339 -1.39 3.68 24.35
N THR A 340 -2.09 4.73 24.78
CA THR A 340 -3.17 4.64 25.77
C THR A 340 -4.28 3.70 25.31
N LEU A 341 -4.74 3.81 24.03
CA LEU A 341 -5.74 2.88 23.50
C LEU A 341 -5.24 1.44 23.51
N LYS A 342 -3.99 1.19 23.09
CA LYS A 342 -3.40 -0.16 23.10
C LYS A 342 -3.27 -0.74 24.52
N LEU A 343 -2.94 0.08 25.50
CA LEU A 343 -2.96 -0.31 26.92
C LEU A 343 -4.37 -0.68 27.38
N LEU A 344 -5.35 0.18 27.13
CA LEU A 344 -6.75 -0.05 27.49
C LEU A 344 -7.35 -1.25 26.75
N ALA A 345 -6.96 -1.50 25.50
CA ALA A 345 -7.32 -2.70 24.75
C ALA A 345 -6.69 -3.98 25.32
N GLY A 346 -5.61 -3.86 26.09
CA GLY A 346 -4.83 -5.00 26.59
C GLY A 346 -3.82 -5.56 25.58
N ALA A 347 -3.57 -4.85 24.49
CA ALA A 347 -2.51 -5.18 23.53
C ALA A 347 -1.11 -4.87 24.06
N LEU A 348 -1.01 -3.92 25.00
CA LEU A 348 0.19 -3.59 25.76
C LEU A 348 -0.11 -3.73 27.26
N GLN A 349 0.95 -4.00 28.05
CA GLN A 349 0.85 -4.09 29.51
C GLN A 349 1.55 -2.86 30.15
N PRO A 350 0.91 -2.14 31.10
CA PRO A 350 1.55 -1.02 31.75
C PRO A 350 2.66 -1.53 32.69
N GLN A 351 3.77 -0.79 32.80
CA GLN A 351 4.82 -1.09 33.80
C GLN A 351 4.35 -0.80 35.25
N ARG A 352 3.51 0.22 35.41
CA ARG A 352 2.87 0.57 36.65
C ARG A 352 1.42 0.95 36.43
N GLY A 353 0.59 0.82 37.47
CA GLY A 353 -0.83 1.13 37.41
C GLY A 353 -1.69 -0.11 37.18
N LYS A 354 -2.99 0.11 37.08
CA LYS A 354 -3.99 -0.97 36.92
C LYS A 354 -5.03 -0.56 35.90
N ILE A 355 -5.42 -1.51 35.07
CA ILE A 355 -6.53 -1.37 34.11
C ILE A 355 -7.65 -2.30 34.53
N ALA A 356 -8.85 -1.76 34.65
CA ALA A 356 -10.07 -2.54 34.84
C ALA A 356 -11.04 -2.27 33.69
N ARG A 357 -11.66 -3.31 33.17
CA ARG A 357 -12.65 -3.24 32.09
C ARG A 357 -13.80 -4.20 32.34
N THR A 358 -15.00 -3.78 31.98
CA THR A 358 -16.22 -4.57 32.09
C THR A 358 -16.73 -4.87 30.68
N GLY A 359 -16.60 -6.13 30.24
CA GLY A 359 -17.00 -6.54 28.91
C GLY A 359 -15.85 -6.63 27.91
N ARG A 360 -16.23 -6.88 26.66
CA ARG A 360 -15.32 -7.11 25.52
C ARG A 360 -14.92 -5.78 24.89
N ALA A 361 -13.62 -5.51 24.84
CA ALA A 361 -13.08 -4.34 24.14
C ALA A 361 -12.56 -4.74 22.76
N ALA A 362 -12.88 -3.93 21.74
CA ALA A 362 -12.31 -4.06 20.41
C ALA A 362 -11.67 -2.74 19.97
N LEU A 363 -10.53 -2.85 19.28
CA LEU A 363 -9.71 -1.73 18.84
C LEU A 363 -9.72 -1.62 17.31
N LEU A 364 -10.12 -0.46 16.80
CA LEU A 364 -9.88 -0.06 15.41
C LEU A 364 -8.55 0.70 15.36
N PRO A 365 -7.50 0.14 14.73
CA PRO A 365 -6.21 0.81 14.62
C PRO A 365 -6.25 1.96 13.59
N GLN A 366 -5.28 2.87 13.68
CA GLN A 366 -5.15 4.02 12.79
C GLN A 366 -5.00 3.63 11.29
N ASP A 367 -4.29 2.52 11.01
CA ASP A 367 -4.17 1.96 9.66
C ASP A 367 -5.16 0.81 9.49
N PRO A 368 -6.26 0.99 8.71
CA PRO A 368 -7.26 -0.03 8.49
C PRO A 368 -6.70 -1.27 7.76
N GLN A 369 -5.61 -1.11 6.97
CA GLN A 369 -5.03 -2.21 6.20
C GLN A 369 -4.47 -3.32 7.10
N THR A 370 -4.09 -3.00 8.33
CA THR A 370 -3.60 -4.00 9.31
C THR A 370 -4.65 -5.05 9.67
N LEU A 371 -5.94 -4.74 9.50
CA LEU A 371 -7.04 -5.66 9.75
C LEU A 371 -7.47 -6.44 8.51
N LEU A 372 -7.07 -6.00 7.31
CA LEU A 372 -7.58 -6.53 6.04
C LEU A 372 -6.62 -7.57 5.46
N SER A 373 -7.08 -8.81 5.35
CA SER A 373 -6.24 -9.96 4.97
C SER A 373 -6.84 -10.84 3.85
N LYS A 374 -8.12 -10.68 3.54
CA LYS A 374 -8.83 -11.50 2.57
C LYS A 374 -8.77 -10.92 1.15
N LYS A 375 -9.29 -11.69 0.18
CA LYS A 375 -9.26 -11.32 -1.23
C LYS A 375 -10.41 -10.41 -1.64
N THR A 376 -11.54 -10.47 -0.96
CA THR A 376 -12.72 -9.65 -1.24
C THR A 376 -13.28 -9.05 0.04
N VAL A 377 -13.98 -7.92 -0.09
CA VAL A 377 -14.73 -7.29 1.00
C VAL A 377 -15.71 -8.29 1.63
N ARG A 378 -16.38 -9.09 0.81
CA ARG A 378 -17.30 -10.16 1.28
C ARG A 378 -16.57 -11.17 2.17
N GLU A 379 -15.40 -11.66 1.77
CA GLU A 379 -14.61 -12.61 2.57
C GLU A 379 -14.15 -12.02 3.91
N GLU A 380 -13.85 -10.71 3.94
CA GLU A 380 -13.50 -10.02 5.19
C GLU A 380 -14.67 -9.98 6.18
N LEU A 381 -15.88 -9.67 5.69
CA LEU A 381 -17.08 -9.58 6.51
C LEU A 381 -17.57 -10.96 6.99
N LEU A 382 -17.42 -12.00 6.17
CA LEU A 382 -17.80 -13.36 6.53
C LEU A 382 -16.79 -14.09 7.43
N GLU A 383 -15.68 -13.47 7.78
CA GLU A 383 -14.67 -14.08 8.66
C GLU A 383 -15.22 -14.39 10.06
N SER A 384 -16.19 -13.62 10.55
CA SER A 384 -16.89 -13.87 11.84
C SER A 384 -17.77 -15.11 11.85
N GLY A 385 -18.18 -15.59 10.68
CA GLY A 385 -19.07 -16.75 10.54
C GLY A 385 -20.55 -16.46 10.75
N ASP A 386 -20.96 -15.20 10.90
CA ASP A 386 -22.36 -14.75 10.98
C ASP A 386 -22.76 -13.98 9.71
N PRO A 387 -23.48 -14.63 8.77
CA PRO A 387 -23.89 -14.00 7.51
C PRO A 387 -24.97 -12.92 7.66
N GLU A 388 -25.83 -13.01 8.68
CA GLU A 388 -26.90 -12.03 8.93
C GLU A 388 -26.29 -10.71 9.42
N LEU A 389 -25.48 -10.79 10.47
CA LEU A 389 -24.76 -9.60 10.98
C LEU A 389 -23.79 -9.01 9.96
N ALA A 390 -23.11 -9.84 9.15
CA ALA A 390 -22.25 -9.38 8.07
C ALA A 390 -23.05 -8.62 6.99
N GLY A 391 -24.25 -9.08 6.65
CA GLY A 391 -25.16 -8.40 5.72
C GLY A 391 -25.62 -7.06 6.26
N GLU A 392 -26.07 -7.04 7.50
CA GLU A 392 -26.48 -5.82 8.21
C GLU A 392 -25.35 -4.79 8.22
N LEU A 393 -24.15 -5.15 8.69
CA LEU A 393 -23.02 -4.23 8.76
C LEU A 393 -22.51 -3.81 7.39
N SER A 394 -22.56 -4.70 6.38
CA SER A 394 -22.26 -4.34 4.99
C SER A 394 -23.15 -3.21 4.49
N ALA A 395 -24.44 -3.33 4.72
CA ALA A 395 -25.40 -2.32 4.36
C ALA A 395 -25.14 -1.03 5.16
N ARG A 396 -25.08 -1.05 6.49
CA ARG A 396 -24.82 0.09 7.38
C ARG A 396 -23.57 0.88 7.02
N CYS A 397 -22.49 0.18 6.62
CA CYS A 397 -21.23 0.82 6.25
C CYS A 397 -21.14 1.16 4.75
N GLY A 398 -22.22 1.04 3.98
CA GLY A 398 -22.25 1.36 2.56
C GLY A 398 -21.31 0.50 1.70
N LEU A 399 -21.12 -0.78 2.06
CA LEU A 399 -20.15 -1.69 1.43
C LEU A 399 -20.79 -2.65 0.42
N THR A 400 -22.12 -2.67 0.30
CA THR A 400 -22.86 -3.66 -0.52
C THR A 400 -22.43 -3.68 -1.98
N ALA A 401 -22.17 -2.51 -2.58
CA ALA A 401 -21.70 -2.41 -3.96
C ALA A 401 -20.23 -2.82 -4.14
N LEU A 402 -19.49 -2.97 -3.05
CA LEU A 402 -18.04 -3.22 -3.03
C LEU A 402 -17.68 -4.67 -2.68
N LEU A 403 -18.66 -5.51 -2.39
CA LEU A 403 -18.47 -6.87 -1.83
C LEU A 403 -17.51 -7.75 -2.63
N GLU A 404 -17.52 -7.63 -3.96
CA GLU A 404 -16.66 -8.42 -4.85
C GLU A 404 -15.30 -7.76 -5.13
N ARG A 405 -15.08 -6.52 -4.64
CA ARG A 405 -13.81 -5.81 -4.82
C ARG A 405 -12.77 -6.31 -3.82
N HIS A 406 -11.50 -6.16 -4.21
CA HIS A 406 -10.40 -6.42 -3.28
C HIS A 406 -10.28 -5.26 -2.27
N PRO A 407 -10.05 -5.54 -0.96
CA PRO A 407 -9.94 -4.49 0.07
C PRO A 407 -8.90 -3.39 -0.20
N TYR A 408 -7.83 -3.70 -0.94
CA TYR A 408 -6.82 -2.70 -1.32
C TYR A 408 -7.12 -1.94 -2.63
N ASP A 409 -8.23 -2.22 -3.30
CA ASP A 409 -8.65 -1.55 -4.55
C ASP A 409 -9.86 -0.61 -4.34
N ILE A 410 -10.30 -0.45 -3.10
CA ILE A 410 -11.31 0.51 -2.68
C ILE A 410 -10.65 1.75 -2.08
N SER A 411 -11.38 2.87 -2.02
CA SER A 411 -10.89 4.14 -1.49
C SER A 411 -10.52 4.05 0.01
N GLY A 412 -9.68 4.97 0.51
CA GLY A 412 -9.30 5.00 1.93
C GLY A 412 -10.49 5.09 2.88
N GLY A 413 -11.50 5.88 2.54
CA GLY A 413 -12.74 5.98 3.32
C GLY A 413 -13.55 4.68 3.34
N GLU A 414 -13.64 3.99 2.20
CA GLU A 414 -14.27 2.67 2.12
C GLU A 414 -13.50 1.61 2.91
N GLN A 415 -12.16 1.67 2.90
CA GLN A 415 -11.32 0.79 3.73
C GLN A 415 -11.56 1.04 5.22
N GLN A 416 -11.72 2.29 5.63
CA GLN A 416 -12.00 2.67 7.01
C GLN A 416 -13.37 2.14 7.46
N ARG A 417 -14.41 2.29 6.62
CA ARG A 417 -15.74 1.74 6.90
C ARG A 417 -15.73 0.20 6.94
N LEU A 418 -14.95 -0.45 6.08
CA LEU A 418 -14.77 -1.90 6.09
C LEU A 418 -14.08 -2.37 7.38
N ALA A 419 -13.02 -1.69 7.82
CA ALA A 419 -12.33 -2.00 9.06
C ALA A 419 -13.24 -1.79 10.29
N LEU A 420 -14.03 -0.71 10.30
CA LEU A 420 -15.03 -0.47 11.34
C LEU A 420 -16.10 -1.59 11.37
N ALA A 421 -16.66 -1.96 10.22
CA ALA A 421 -17.60 -3.06 10.10
C ALA A 421 -17.00 -4.38 10.65
N LYS A 422 -15.74 -4.67 10.28
CA LYS A 422 -15.02 -5.86 10.76
C LYS A 422 -14.84 -5.88 12.28
N VAL A 423 -14.54 -4.73 12.89
CA VAL A 423 -14.44 -4.59 14.35
C VAL A 423 -15.81 -4.79 15.01
N LEU A 424 -16.87 -4.22 14.44
CA LEU A 424 -18.25 -4.35 14.94
C LEU A 424 -18.79 -5.78 14.85
N LEU A 425 -18.34 -6.60 13.88
CA LEU A 425 -18.67 -8.03 13.81
C LEU A 425 -18.30 -8.79 15.10
N SER A 426 -17.35 -8.26 15.88
CA SER A 426 -17.00 -8.86 17.18
C SER A 426 -18.00 -8.55 18.29
N GLN A 427 -19.03 -7.74 18.04
CA GLN A 427 -20.03 -7.29 19.01
C GLN A 427 -19.40 -6.79 20.32
N PRO A 428 -18.57 -5.73 20.28
CA PRO A 428 -17.87 -5.25 21.47
C PRO A 428 -18.82 -4.50 22.43
N ASP A 429 -18.56 -4.60 23.75
CA ASP A 429 -19.16 -3.71 24.75
C ASP A 429 -18.44 -2.35 24.82
N ILE A 430 -17.16 -2.33 24.43
CA ILE A 430 -16.29 -1.15 24.43
C ILE A 430 -15.59 -1.07 23.07
N LEU A 431 -15.83 0.02 22.35
CA LEU A 431 -15.23 0.32 21.07
C LEU A 431 -14.13 1.36 21.22
N LEU A 432 -12.90 0.99 20.92
CA LEU A 432 -11.72 1.86 20.97
C LEU A 432 -11.34 2.24 19.54
N LEU A 433 -11.30 3.53 19.22
CA LEU A 433 -11.11 4.03 17.86
C LEU A 433 -9.87 4.92 17.78
N ASP A 434 -8.90 4.56 16.96
CA ASP A 434 -7.68 5.34 16.73
C ASP A 434 -7.76 6.08 15.40
N GLU A 435 -8.05 7.39 15.42
CA GLU A 435 -8.17 8.28 14.25
C GLU A 435 -9.15 7.77 13.15
N PRO A 436 -10.39 7.37 13.46
CA PRO A 436 -11.31 6.78 12.48
C PRO A 436 -11.76 7.73 11.37
N THR A 437 -11.64 9.06 11.57
CA THR A 437 -12.04 10.10 10.62
C THR A 437 -10.91 10.60 9.74
N LYS A 438 -9.70 10.04 9.89
CA LYS A 438 -8.50 10.49 9.19
C LYS A 438 -8.62 10.27 7.67
N GLY A 439 -8.35 11.32 6.87
CA GLY A 439 -8.40 11.25 5.41
C GLY A 439 -9.81 11.06 4.83
N LEU A 440 -10.86 11.32 5.63
CA LEU A 440 -12.25 11.28 5.18
C LEU A 440 -12.75 12.66 4.79
N ASP A 441 -13.62 12.71 3.79
CA ASP A 441 -14.41 13.90 3.47
C ASP A 441 -15.52 14.13 4.50
N ALA A 442 -16.13 15.32 4.48
CA ALA A 442 -17.14 15.70 5.45
C ALA A 442 -18.37 14.78 5.45
N ALA A 443 -18.84 14.33 4.28
CA ALA A 443 -19.98 13.43 4.18
C ALA A 443 -19.65 12.05 4.79
N SER A 444 -18.49 11.49 4.47
CA SER A 444 -18.02 10.21 5.04
C SER A 444 -17.83 10.28 6.57
N LYS A 445 -17.44 11.44 7.12
CA LYS A 445 -17.35 11.64 8.57
C LYS A 445 -18.73 11.59 9.23
N GLU A 446 -19.72 12.24 8.64
CA GLU A 446 -21.11 12.20 9.14
C GLU A 446 -21.69 10.76 9.05
N GLU A 447 -21.40 10.02 7.98
CA GLU A 447 -21.78 8.60 7.88
C GLU A 447 -21.18 7.77 9.04
N ILE A 448 -19.89 7.93 9.33
CA ILE A 448 -19.26 7.25 10.47
C ILE A 448 -19.90 7.70 11.80
N ALA A 449 -20.16 8.99 11.97
CA ALA A 449 -20.82 9.50 13.17
C ALA A 449 -22.20 8.86 13.38
N ALA A 450 -23.02 8.75 12.33
CA ALA A 450 -24.32 8.09 12.39
C ALA A 450 -24.20 6.63 12.84
N ILE A 451 -23.22 5.87 12.30
CA ILE A 451 -22.93 4.50 12.73
C ILE A 451 -22.55 4.47 14.23
N LEU A 452 -21.65 5.35 14.67
CA LEU A 452 -21.20 5.40 16.05
C LEU A 452 -22.32 5.77 17.04
N HIS A 453 -23.19 6.70 16.68
CA HIS A 453 -24.38 7.04 17.47
C HIS A 453 -25.35 5.88 17.60
N GLN A 454 -25.56 5.13 16.53
CA GLN A 454 -26.42 3.95 16.51
C GLN A 454 -25.86 2.82 17.39
N VAL A 455 -24.55 2.55 17.27
CA VAL A 455 -23.83 1.55 18.10
C VAL A 455 -23.87 1.96 19.58
N ARG A 456 -23.70 3.26 19.87
CA ARG A 456 -23.83 3.81 21.22
C ARG A 456 -25.25 3.65 21.78
N ALA A 457 -26.29 3.91 20.98
CA ALA A 457 -27.69 3.73 21.37
C ALA A 457 -27.99 2.27 21.77
N GLN A 458 -27.25 1.30 21.25
CA GLN A 458 -27.29 -0.12 21.65
C GLN A 458 -26.54 -0.41 22.98
N GLY A 459 -25.97 0.63 23.62
CA GLY A 459 -25.29 0.54 24.91
C GLY A 459 -23.78 0.31 24.85
N VAL A 460 -23.18 0.38 23.66
CA VAL A 460 -21.72 0.28 23.49
C VAL A 460 -21.06 1.57 23.96
N THR A 461 -19.96 1.43 24.70
CA THR A 461 -19.12 2.54 25.17
C THR A 461 -18.07 2.85 24.10
N ILE A 462 -17.87 4.14 23.78
CA ILE A 462 -16.94 4.56 22.73
C ILE A 462 -15.83 5.42 23.33
N LEU A 463 -14.58 5.05 23.06
CA LEU A 463 -13.41 5.89 23.30
C LEU A 463 -12.73 6.18 21.97
N LEU A 464 -12.79 7.43 21.56
CA LEU A 464 -12.24 7.93 20.31
C LEU A 464 -10.95 8.72 20.57
N VAL A 465 -9.88 8.39 19.87
CA VAL A 465 -8.73 9.28 19.69
C VAL A 465 -8.88 9.98 18.35
N SER A 466 -8.83 11.30 18.33
CA SER A 466 -8.92 12.08 17.10
C SER A 466 -8.21 13.43 17.19
N HIS A 467 -7.76 13.92 16.03
CA HIS A 467 -7.31 15.30 15.82
C HIS A 467 -8.41 16.19 15.21
N ASP A 468 -9.57 15.62 14.91
CA ASP A 468 -10.70 16.34 14.33
C ASP A 468 -11.54 17.00 15.44
N ILE A 469 -11.16 18.26 15.73
CA ILE A 469 -11.80 19.06 16.77
C ILE A 469 -13.27 19.28 16.49
N GLU A 470 -13.64 19.57 15.23
CA GLU A 470 -15.03 19.81 14.81
C GLU A 470 -15.89 18.56 15.02
N PHE A 471 -15.37 17.40 14.63
CA PHE A 471 -16.04 16.11 14.83
C PHE A 471 -16.24 15.80 16.33
N CYS A 472 -15.21 16.00 17.14
CA CYS A 472 -15.29 15.76 18.58
C CYS A 472 -16.26 16.72 19.28
N ALA A 473 -16.25 18.00 18.90
CA ALA A 473 -17.17 19.01 19.46
C ALA A 473 -18.63 18.69 19.18
N LYS A 474 -18.92 18.13 18.02
CA LYS A 474 -20.28 17.82 17.57
C LYS A 474 -20.82 16.50 18.14
N HIS A 475 -19.97 15.45 18.21
CA HIS A 475 -20.44 14.09 18.42
C HIS A 475 -20.07 13.46 19.77
N ALA A 476 -19.02 13.94 20.45
CA ALA A 476 -18.62 13.40 21.75
C ALA A 476 -19.59 13.84 22.87
N THR A 477 -19.63 13.05 23.94
CA THR A 477 -20.36 13.44 25.18
C THR A 477 -19.45 14.05 26.23
N ARG A 478 -18.15 13.74 26.15
CA ARG A 478 -17.08 14.30 26.98
C ARG A 478 -15.78 14.33 26.15
N CYS A 479 -14.98 15.36 26.37
CA CYS A 479 -13.67 15.52 25.77
C CYS A 479 -12.60 15.51 26.85
N ALA A 480 -11.44 14.91 26.58
CA ALA A 480 -10.27 14.92 27.45
C ALA A 480 -9.01 15.30 26.65
N LEU A 481 -8.16 16.13 27.25
CA LEU A 481 -6.89 16.55 26.63
C LEU A 481 -5.74 15.77 27.24
N LEU A 482 -5.03 15.03 26.39
CA LEU A 482 -3.79 14.33 26.73
C LEU A 482 -2.60 15.23 26.40
N PHE A 483 -1.79 15.52 27.38
CA PHE A 483 -0.56 16.29 27.23
C PHE A 483 0.55 15.63 28.06
N ASP A 484 1.74 15.49 27.48
CA ASP A 484 2.92 14.88 28.12
C ASP A 484 2.64 13.53 28.84
N GLY A 485 1.80 12.69 28.22
CA GLY A 485 1.47 11.36 28.73
C GLY A 485 0.42 11.31 29.84
N ALA A 486 -0.19 12.44 30.21
CA ALA A 486 -1.22 12.54 31.25
C ALA A 486 -2.47 13.32 30.78
N ILE A 487 -3.63 13.08 31.43
CA ILE A 487 -4.84 13.88 31.18
C ILE A 487 -4.72 15.18 31.97
N VAL A 488 -4.81 16.32 31.29
CA VAL A 488 -4.68 17.66 31.88
C VAL A 488 -6.00 18.42 31.99
N ALA A 489 -6.98 18.07 31.19
CA ALA A 489 -8.32 18.65 31.24
C ALA A 489 -9.36 17.64 30.74
N GLU A 490 -10.54 17.62 31.31
CA GLU A 490 -11.69 16.86 30.86
C GLU A 490 -12.98 17.60 31.22
N ASP A 491 -13.90 17.71 30.23
CA ASP A 491 -15.20 18.37 30.40
C ASP A 491 -16.19 17.94 29.30
N ALA A 492 -17.44 18.39 29.43
CA ALA A 492 -18.40 18.35 28.34
C ALA A 492 -17.91 19.18 27.13
N PRO A 493 -18.27 18.83 25.89
CA PRO A 493 -17.70 19.46 24.70
C PRO A 493 -17.80 20.98 24.68
N ARG A 494 -18.97 21.54 25.04
CA ARG A 494 -19.19 22.99 25.05
C ARG A 494 -18.25 23.68 26.05
N ALA A 495 -18.19 23.21 27.29
CA ALA A 495 -17.31 23.79 28.31
C ALA A 495 -15.83 23.61 27.96
N PHE A 496 -15.47 22.44 27.42
CA PHE A 496 -14.09 22.10 27.03
C PHE A 496 -13.58 23.04 25.94
N PHE A 497 -14.31 23.20 24.84
CA PHE A 497 -13.86 23.98 23.68
C PHE A 497 -14.02 25.49 23.89
N ALA A 498 -15.06 25.94 24.62
CA ALA A 498 -15.23 27.36 24.98
C ALA A 498 -14.11 27.85 25.91
N GLY A 499 -13.64 26.99 26.83
CA GLY A 499 -12.52 27.27 27.73
C GLY A 499 -11.14 27.28 27.08
N SER A 500 -11.00 26.77 25.86
CA SER A 500 -9.73 26.64 25.16
C SER A 500 -9.48 27.78 24.19
N SER A 501 -8.23 28.29 24.10
CA SER A 501 -7.90 29.39 23.17
C SER A 501 -7.47 28.92 21.79
N PHE A 502 -6.72 27.82 21.70
CA PHE A 502 -6.18 27.27 20.45
C PHE A 502 -6.81 25.93 20.09
N TYR A 503 -7.02 25.05 21.06
CA TYR A 503 -7.75 23.79 20.87
C TYR A 503 -9.25 24.03 20.91
N THR A 504 -9.77 24.78 19.92
CA THR A 504 -11.19 25.10 19.79
C THR A 504 -11.60 25.11 18.33
N THR A 505 -12.91 25.03 18.08
CA THR A 505 -13.51 24.98 16.74
C THR A 505 -13.40 26.33 16.00
N ALA A 506 -13.51 26.28 14.67
CA ALA A 506 -13.59 27.48 13.85
C ALA A 506 -14.84 28.32 14.19
N ALA A 507 -15.97 27.66 14.46
CA ALA A 507 -17.21 28.30 14.90
C ALA A 507 -17.02 29.11 16.21
N ASN A 508 -16.35 28.53 17.22
CA ASN A 508 -16.06 29.23 18.46
C ASN A 508 -15.10 30.39 18.24
N ARG A 509 -14.03 30.23 17.44
CA ARG A 509 -13.10 31.33 17.09
C ARG A 509 -13.81 32.49 16.40
N MET A 510 -14.81 32.20 15.56
CA MET A 510 -15.64 33.20 14.88
C MET A 510 -16.56 33.95 15.85
N ALA A 511 -17.18 33.26 16.79
CA ALA A 511 -18.28 33.79 17.63
C ALA A 511 -17.84 34.25 19.03
N ARG A 512 -16.60 34.04 19.46
CA ARG A 512 -16.12 34.20 20.84
C ARG A 512 -16.46 35.56 21.46
N GLY A 513 -16.51 36.65 20.67
CA GLY A 513 -16.83 37.98 21.11
C GLY A 513 -18.31 38.22 21.45
N LEU A 514 -19.20 37.43 20.85
CA LEU A 514 -20.65 37.57 20.97
C LEU A 514 -21.32 36.38 21.71
N LEU A 515 -20.85 35.17 21.40
CA LEU A 515 -21.39 33.91 21.90
C LEU A 515 -20.23 32.97 22.29
N PRO A 516 -19.56 33.19 23.43
CA PRO A 516 -18.38 32.43 23.80
C PRO A 516 -18.64 30.91 23.97
N GLU A 517 -19.87 30.53 24.29
CA GLU A 517 -20.28 29.13 24.48
C GLU A 517 -20.68 28.42 23.19
N ALA A 518 -20.80 29.13 22.04
CA ALA A 518 -21.07 28.49 20.77
C ALA A 518 -19.82 27.77 20.27
N VAL A 519 -19.88 26.44 20.10
CA VAL A 519 -18.75 25.61 19.71
C VAL A 519 -18.99 24.89 18.40
N THR A 520 -20.22 24.74 17.94
CA THR A 520 -20.52 24.08 16.66
C THR A 520 -21.07 25.09 15.65
N VAL A 521 -21.00 24.73 14.37
CA VAL A 521 -21.64 25.51 13.28
C VAL A 521 -23.15 25.56 13.50
N GLU A 522 -23.73 24.46 13.95
CA GLU A 522 -25.13 24.28 14.26
C GLU A 522 -25.60 25.25 15.40
N ASP A 523 -24.73 25.46 16.42
CA ASP A 523 -24.96 26.46 17.47
C ASP A 523 -25.15 27.88 16.87
N LEU A 524 -24.24 28.24 15.95
CA LEU A 524 -24.29 29.57 15.32
C LEU A 524 -25.46 29.71 14.37
N ILE A 525 -25.78 28.66 13.61
CA ILE A 525 -26.97 28.66 12.73
C ILE A 525 -28.25 28.88 13.59
N ALA A 526 -28.39 28.14 14.70
CA ALA A 526 -29.52 28.28 15.61
C ALA A 526 -29.60 29.68 16.21
N ALA A 527 -28.45 30.23 16.67
CA ALA A 527 -28.40 31.59 17.24
C ALA A 527 -28.77 32.67 16.22
N CYS A 528 -28.39 32.49 14.97
CA CYS A 528 -28.79 33.40 13.87
C CYS A 528 -30.24 33.17 13.37
N GLY A 529 -30.93 32.13 13.87
CA GLY A 529 -32.29 31.80 13.44
C GLY A 529 -32.38 31.11 12.08
N GLY A 530 -31.28 30.60 11.58
CA GLY A 530 -31.20 29.82 10.36
C GLY A 530 -31.76 28.39 10.52
N ALA A 531 -31.93 27.68 9.39
CA ALA A 531 -32.37 26.30 9.39
C ALA A 531 -31.15 25.38 9.58
N ILE A 532 -31.13 24.63 10.68
CA ILE A 532 -30.10 23.61 10.91
C ILE A 532 -30.32 22.52 9.87
N PRO A 533 -29.26 22.14 9.12
CA PRO A 533 -29.36 20.99 8.23
C PRO A 533 -29.79 19.73 9.01
N PRO A 534 -30.69 18.90 8.49
CA PRO A 534 -31.08 17.68 9.16
C PRO A 534 -29.82 16.80 9.38
N GLU A 535 -29.72 16.18 10.57
CA GLU A 535 -28.72 15.15 10.81
C GLU A 535 -28.90 14.06 9.75
N MET A 536 -27.79 13.48 9.26
CA MET A 536 -27.88 12.32 8.39
C MET A 536 -28.61 11.20 9.14
N GLU A 537 -29.85 10.94 8.76
CA GLU A 537 -30.55 9.78 9.26
C GLU A 537 -29.78 8.54 8.81
N PRO A 538 -29.55 7.57 9.72
CA PRO A 538 -29.02 6.28 9.33
C PRO A 538 -29.94 5.72 8.23
N LYS A 539 -29.37 5.41 7.06
CA LYS A 539 -30.16 4.78 5.99
C LYS A 539 -30.84 3.55 6.56
N ASP A 540 -32.16 3.36 6.31
CA ASP A 540 -32.89 2.17 6.71
C ASP A 540 -32.21 0.91 6.13
N TRP A 541 -31.81 0.03 6.99
CA TRP A 541 -30.77 -0.97 6.73
C TRP A 541 -31.31 -2.41 6.79
N ASP A 542 -32.28 -2.71 5.96
CA ASP A 542 -32.67 -4.07 5.66
C ASP A 542 -31.63 -4.74 4.78
N GLY A 543 -30.43 -4.95 5.36
CA GLY A 543 -29.38 -5.73 4.72
C GLY A 543 -29.82 -7.18 4.64
N ALA A 544 -30.09 -7.68 3.43
CA ALA A 544 -30.24 -9.11 3.23
C ALA A 544 -29.00 -9.85 3.78
N PRO A 545 -29.17 -11.01 4.43
CA PRO A 545 -28.03 -11.82 4.87
C PRO A 545 -27.03 -11.92 3.73
N LEU A 546 -25.77 -11.63 4.00
CA LEU A 546 -24.73 -11.92 3.02
C LEU A 546 -24.80 -13.44 2.83
N ASP A 547 -25.46 -13.85 1.73
CA ASP A 547 -25.29 -15.23 1.28
C ASP A 547 -23.79 -15.47 1.35
N ALA A 548 -23.37 -16.37 2.26
CA ALA A 548 -22.10 -17.00 2.06
C ALA A 548 -22.13 -17.28 0.57
N VAL A 549 -21.42 -16.49 -0.25
CA VAL A 549 -21.16 -16.94 -1.61
C VAL A 549 -20.91 -18.37 -1.31
N GLU A 550 -21.72 -19.25 -1.87
CA GLU A 550 -21.18 -20.56 -2.07
C GLU A 550 -19.78 -20.27 -2.61
N ALA A 551 -18.83 -19.94 -1.70
CA ALA A 551 -17.47 -20.31 -1.85
C ALA A 551 -17.69 -21.74 -2.12
N GLN A 552 -18.08 -22.05 -3.45
CA GLN A 552 -18.62 -23.31 -3.98
C GLN A 552 -18.28 -24.30 -2.94
N ALA A 553 -19.26 -24.66 -2.05
CA ALA A 553 -18.95 -25.09 -0.68
C ALA A 553 -17.97 -26.21 -0.87
N ARG A 554 -16.69 -25.84 -0.74
CA ARG A 554 -15.59 -26.65 -1.28
C ARG A 554 -15.80 -27.93 -0.57
N PRO A 555 -16.38 -28.99 -1.21
CA PRO A 555 -17.00 -30.08 -0.51
C PRO A 555 -15.98 -30.56 0.49
N LYS A 556 -16.29 -30.41 1.81
CA LYS A 556 -15.34 -30.71 2.90
C LYS A 556 -14.86 -32.10 2.58
N ARG A 557 -13.58 -32.23 2.20
CA ARG A 557 -13.03 -33.53 1.82
C ARG A 557 -13.31 -34.48 2.96
N PRO A 558 -13.78 -35.67 2.68
CA PRO A 558 -13.99 -36.65 3.70
C PRO A 558 -12.69 -36.82 4.50
N LEU A 559 -12.77 -36.85 5.80
CA LEU A 559 -11.65 -36.86 6.76
C LEU A 559 -10.59 -37.88 6.36
N TRP A 560 -11.01 -39.05 5.85
CA TRP A 560 -10.09 -40.11 5.41
C TRP A 560 -9.17 -39.68 4.27
N LYS A 561 -9.65 -38.84 3.30
CA LYS A 561 -8.80 -38.32 2.22
C LYS A 561 -7.74 -37.32 2.71
N ARG A 562 -8.06 -36.58 3.77
CA ARG A 562 -7.10 -35.65 4.41
C ARG A 562 -6.04 -36.43 5.20
N ILE A 563 -6.45 -37.47 5.93
CA ILE A 563 -5.56 -38.34 6.71
C ILE A 563 -4.64 -39.13 5.75
N THR A 564 -5.17 -39.75 4.70
CA THR A 564 -4.36 -40.49 3.72
C THR A 564 -3.41 -39.59 2.94
N ALA A 565 -3.79 -38.35 2.62
CA ALA A 565 -2.88 -37.39 2.01
C ALA A 565 -1.75 -37.01 3.00
N GLY A 566 -2.07 -36.75 4.26
CA GLY A 566 -1.07 -36.50 5.30
C GLY A 566 -0.09 -37.65 5.49
N LEU A 567 -0.60 -38.88 5.59
CA LEU A 567 0.22 -40.10 5.74
C LEU A 567 1.10 -40.36 4.51
N SER A 568 0.59 -40.11 3.28
CA SER A 568 1.40 -40.27 2.06
C SER A 568 2.55 -39.26 1.99
N LEU A 569 2.33 -38.04 2.43
CA LEU A 569 3.37 -37.02 2.50
C LEU A 569 4.43 -37.38 3.57
N LEU A 570 3.97 -37.77 4.77
CA LEU A 570 4.88 -38.21 5.85
C LEU A 570 5.69 -39.46 5.44
N GLY A 571 5.06 -40.40 4.75
CA GLY A 571 5.73 -41.59 4.20
C GLY A 571 6.80 -41.20 3.17
N ALA A 572 6.50 -40.26 2.27
CA ALA A 572 7.48 -39.76 1.28
C ALA A 572 8.66 -39.05 1.97
N VAL A 573 8.41 -38.23 2.99
CA VAL A 573 9.45 -37.58 3.80
C VAL A 573 10.28 -38.60 4.57
N GLY A 574 9.65 -39.63 5.17
CA GLY A 574 10.34 -40.70 5.87
C GLY A 574 11.29 -41.50 4.95
N LEU A 575 10.81 -41.83 3.73
CA LEU A 575 11.67 -42.48 2.71
C LEU A 575 12.82 -41.57 2.25
N ALA A 576 12.59 -40.28 2.12
CA ALA A 576 13.64 -39.30 1.79
C ALA A 576 14.72 -39.25 2.89
N ILE A 577 14.30 -39.14 4.15
CA ILE A 577 15.22 -39.11 5.31
C ILE A 577 16.01 -40.46 5.40
N SER A 578 15.31 -41.59 5.23
CA SER A 578 15.99 -42.93 5.27
C SER A 578 17.02 -43.11 4.15
N SER A 579 16.83 -42.41 3.04
CA SER A 579 17.77 -42.45 1.90
C SER A 579 19.01 -41.57 2.14
N LEU A 580 18.93 -40.55 2.98
CA LEU A 580 20.06 -39.69 3.34
C LEU A 580 21.04 -40.35 4.35
N GLY A 581 20.55 -41.28 5.19
CA GLY A 581 21.36 -41.93 6.21
C GLY A 581 22.21 -43.11 5.72
N ASN A 582 21.98 -43.65 4.52
CA ASN A 582 22.56 -44.93 4.08
C ASN A 582 23.44 -44.88 2.81
N SER A 583 23.95 -43.73 2.43
CA SER A 583 24.70 -43.58 1.19
C SER A 583 26.19 -43.43 1.40
N SER A 584 26.92 -44.55 1.56
CA SER A 584 28.33 -44.61 1.06
C SER A 584 28.27 -44.74 -0.48
N LEU A 585 28.71 -43.69 -1.17
CA LEU A 585 28.79 -43.63 -2.65
C LEU A 585 29.53 -44.83 -3.24
N SER A 586 30.40 -45.48 -2.46
CA SER A 586 31.18 -46.66 -2.83
C SER A 586 30.37 -47.96 -2.95
N GLU A 587 29.16 -48.02 -2.35
CA GLU A 587 28.29 -49.22 -2.41
C GLU A 587 27.33 -49.21 -3.62
N LEU A 588 27.16 -48.04 -4.25
CA LEU A 588 26.21 -47.85 -5.35
C LEU A 588 26.79 -48.11 -6.73
N VAL A 589 28.07 -47.87 -6.91
CA VAL A 589 28.78 -48.05 -8.20
C VAL A 589 30.12 -48.74 -7.96
N THR A 590 30.22 -49.95 -8.43
CA THR A 590 31.51 -50.65 -8.53
C THR A 590 32.10 -50.49 -9.92
N ALA A 591 33.39 -50.72 -10.05
CA ALA A 591 34.09 -50.63 -11.35
C ALA A 591 33.50 -51.56 -12.44
N GLU A 592 32.65 -52.51 -12.06
CA GLU A 592 32.04 -53.50 -12.94
C GLU A 592 30.54 -53.30 -13.22
N GLY A 593 29.87 -52.31 -12.56
CA GLY A 593 28.44 -52.03 -12.79
C GLY A 593 27.68 -51.57 -11.53
N LEU A 594 26.35 -51.69 -11.55
CA LEU A 594 25.49 -51.34 -10.44
C LEU A 594 25.75 -52.22 -9.22
N GLY A 595 26.13 -51.61 -8.09
CA GLY A 595 26.39 -52.31 -6.83
C GLY A 595 25.14 -52.93 -6.23
N ALA A 596 25.30 -53.89 -5.32
CA ALA A 596 24.22 -54.68 -4.71
C ALA A 596 23.19 -53.83 -3.94
N GLY A 597 23.49 -52.58 -3.54
CA GLY A 597 22.58 -51.66 -2.88
C GLY A 597 21.68 -50.82 -3.82
N ALA A 598 22.00 -50.78 -5.11
CA ALA A 598 21.29 -49.93 -6.08
C ALA A 598 19.80 -50.30 -6.28
N PRO A 599 19.37 -51.57 -6.33
CA PRO A 599 17.98 -51.95 -6.42
C PRO A 599 17.13 -51.48 -5.22
N GLY A 600 17.70 -51.50 -4.01
CA GLY A 600 17.04 -51.07 -2.79
C GLY A 600 16.81 -49.54 -2.77
N MET A 601 17.76 -48.76 -3.26
CA MET A 601 17.60 -47.32 -3.38
C MET A 601 16.62 -46.93 -4.49
N LEU A 602 16.69 -47.56 -5.65
CA LEU A 602 15.71 -47.37 -6.73
C LEU A 602 14.27 -47.66 -6.24
N GLY A 603 14.09 -48.74 -5.44
CA GLY A 603 12.82 -49.07 -4.82
C GLY A 603 12.32 -47.98 -3.85
N ARG A 604 13.19 -47.38 -3.03
CA ARG A 604 12.82 -46.26 -2.13
C ARG A 604 12.42 -45.00 -2.91
N TYR A 605 13.15 -44.66 -3.97
CA TYR A 605 12.80 -43.50 -4.82
C TYR A 605 11.50 -43.72 -5.61
N ALA A 606 11.26 -44.91 -6.10
CA ALA A 606 10.01 -45.26 -6.74
C ALA A 606 8.84 -45.18 -5.75
N GLY A 607 9.05 -45.67 -4.52
CA GLY A 607 8.06 -45.55 -3.43
C GLY A 607 7.78 -44.11 -3.04
N MET A 608 8.84 -43.30 -2.93
CA MET A 608 8.69 -41.86 -2.66
C MET A 608 7.89 -41.16 -3.76
N LEU A 609 8.20 -41.41 -5.02
CA LEU A 609 7.48 -40.85 -6.17
C LEU A 609 6.00 -41.31 -6.16
N ALA A 610 5.75 -42.60 -5.92
CA ALA A 610 4.39 -43.12 -5.83
C ALA A 610 3.57 -42.46 -4.72
N LEU A 611 4.17 -42.26 -3.54
CA LEU A 611 3.52 -41.56 -2.42
C LEU A 611 3.25 -40.07 -2.72
N LEU A 612 4.17 -39.37 -3.42
CA LEU A 612 3.96 -37.99 -3.86
C LEU A 612 2.87 -37.89 -4.94
N VAL A 613 2.81 -38.82 -5.88
CA VAL A 613 1.73 -38.90 -6.88
C VAL A 613 0.38 -39.18 -6.20
N LEU A 614 0.35 -40.09 -5.23
CA LEU A 614 -0.84 -40.36 -4.43
C LEU A 614 -1.29 -39.11 -3.65
N PHE A 615 -0.36 -38.41 -3.02
CA PHE A 615 -0.62 -37.13 -2.34
C PHE A 615 -1.20 -36.09 -3.32
N ALA A 616 -0.58 -35.95 -4.49
CA ALA A 616 -1.07 -35.03 -5.52
C ALA A 616 -2.49 -35.44 -6.01
N ALA A 617 -2.73 -36.70 -6.27
CA ALA A 617 -4.06 -37.21 -6.68
C ALA A 617 -5.14 -36.95 -5.60
N LEU A 618 -4.80 -37.21 -4.32
CA LEU A 618 -5.70 -36.97 -3.20
C LEU A 618 -5.93 -35.48 -2.92
N THR A 619 -4.97 -34.62 -3.30
CA THR A 619 -5.05 -33.15 -3.13
C THR A 619 -5.50 -32.41 -4.38
N TYR A 620 -5.62 -33.09 -5.53
CA TYR A 620 -6.06 -32.47 -6.78
C TYR A 620 -7.44 -31.85 -6.66
N ARG A 621 -7.57 -30.58 -7.09
CA ARG A 621 -8.85 -29.89 -7.26
C ARG A 621 -8.89 -29.31 -8.66
N LYS A 622 -10.00 -29.49 -9.36
CA LYS A 622 -10.25 -28.76 -10.60
C LYS A 622 -10.27 -27.26 -10.23
N ALA A 623 -9.39 -26.47 -10.80
CA ALA A 623 -9.41 -25.02 -10.60
C ALA A 623 -10.74 -24.48 -11.08
N PRO A 624 -11.41 -23.55 -10.34
CA PRO A 624 -12.57 -22.83 -10.86
C PRO A 624 -12.14 -22.13 -12.16
N GLU A 625 -13.03 -22.14 -13.16
CA GLU A 625 -12.79 -21.37 -14.38
C GLU A 625 -12.63 -19.91 -13.98
N ARG A 626 -11.47 -19.34 -14.29
CA ARG A 626 -11.16 -17.92 -14.02
C ARG A 626 -12.16 -17.08 -14.82
N LYS A 627 -13.05 -16.33 -14.14
CA LYS A 627 -13.97 -15.38 -14.77
C LYS A 627 -13.26 -14.18 -15.42
N HIS A 628 -12.01 -13.95 -15.07
CA HIS A 628 -11.10 -13.00 -15.72
C HIS A 628 -9.93 -13.78 -16.33
N ALA A 629 -10.22 -14.59 -17.34
CA ALA A 629 -9.19 -14.85 -18.32
C ALA A 629 -9.01 -13.51 -19.05
N LEU A 630 -7.86 -12.84 -18.85
CA LEU A 630 -7.38 -11.89 -19.83
C LEU A 630 -7.68 -12.50 -21.19
N THR A 631 -8.40 -11.78 -22.04
CA THR A 631 -8.63 -12.18 -23.43
C THR A 631 -7.29 -12.64 -23.94
N LYS A 632 -7.16 -13.93 -24.26
CA LYS A 632 -5.91 -14.51 -24.74
C LYS A 632 -5.35 -13.55 -25.76
N PRO A 633 -4.17 -12.95 -25.55
CA PRO A 633 -3.57 -12.17 -26.63
C PRO A 633 -3.54 -13.10 -27.86
N PRO A 634 -3.83 -12.59 -29.05
CA PRO A 634 -3.81 -13.39 -30.25
C PRO A 634 -2.46 -14.12 -30.30
N LYS A 635 -2.43 -15.39 -30.67
CA LYS A 635 -1.22 -16.21 -30.78
C LYS A 635 -0.18 -15.42 -31.58
N LYS A 636 0.68 -14.68 -30.89
CA LYS A 636 1.76 -13.93 -31.50
C LYS A 636 2.86 -14.93 -31.85
N HIS A 637 3.31 -14.94 -33.08
CA HIS A 637 4.58 -15.60 -33.44
C HIS A 637 5.68 -15.07 -32.52
N LEU A 638 6.59 -15.94 -32.08
CA LEU A 638 7.78 -15.56 -31.33
C LEU A 638 8.44 -14.35 -32.01
N SER A 639 8.68 -13.30 -31.24
CA SER A 639 9.28 -12.09 -31.80
C SER A 639 10.68 -12.44 -32.36
N LYS A 640 11.15 -11.74 -33.39
CA LYS A 640 12.52 -11.92 -33.89
C LYS A 640 13.56 -11.75 -32.77
N ARG A 641 13.25 -10.92 -31.78
CA ARG A 641 14.09 -10.69 -30.60
C ARG A 641 14.16 -11.91 -29.68
N THR A 642 13.01 -12.55 -29.37
CA THR A 642 12.98 -13.80 -28.60
C THR A 642 13.72 -14.93 -29.35
N LEU A 643 13.69 -14.93 -30.66
CA LEU A 643 14.47 -15.87 -31.47
C LEU A 643 15.99 -15.64 -31.30
N TRP A 644 16.46 -14.38 -31.36
CA TRP A 644 17.87 -14.05 -31.10
C TRP A 644 18.29 -14.36 -29.67
N THR A 645 17.40 -14.15 -28.70
CA THR A 645 17.61 -14.58 -27.31
C THR A 645 17.77 -16.10 -27.22
N ALA A 646 16.93 -16.86 -27.92
CA ALA A 646 17.06 -18.30 -27.98
C ALA A 646 18.41 -18.75 -28.58
N VAL A 647 18.85 -18.07 -29.63
CA VAL A 647 20.18 -18.33 -30.22
C VAL A 647 21.31 -18.06 -29.21
N ALA A 648 21.26 -16.95 -28.49
CA ALA A 648 22.24 -16.64 -27.47
C ALA A 648 22.24 -17.66 -26.33
N VAL A 649 21.07 -18.03 -25.81
CA VAL A 649 20.92 -18.99 -24.73
C VAL A 649 21.34 -20.43 -25.16
N PHE A 650 20.96 -20.90 -26.34
CA PHE A 650 21.19 -22.27 -26.78
C PHE A 650 22.53 -22.51 -27.48
N LEU A 651 23.18 -21.47 -28.02
CA LEU A 651 24.44 -21.60 -28.76
C LEU A 651 25.57 -20.83 -28.08
N LEU A 652 25.41 -19.55 -27.78
CA LEU A 652 26.50 -18.70 -27.29
C LEU A 652 26.94 -19.14 -25.88
N ILE A 653 26.06 -19.19 -24.91
CA ILE A 653 26.40 -19.53 -23.53
C ILE A 653 27.00 -20.96 -23.43
N PRO A 654 26.39 -22.01 -24.02
CA PRO A 654 27.03 -23.35 -24.02
C PRO A 654 28.39 -23.35 -24.69
N ALA A 655 28.59 -22.64 -25.81
CA ALA A 655 29.89 -22.53 -26.47
C ALA A 655 30.92 -21.85 -25.56
N THR A 656 30.56 -20.74 -24.90
CA THR A 656 31.44 -20.04 -23.94
C THR A 656 31.79 -20.94 -22.77
N LEU A 657 30.85 -21.70 -22.22
CA LEU A 657 31.10 -22.65 -21.15
C LEU A 657 32.05 -23.77 -21.58
N LEU A 658 31.80 -24.39 -22.73
CA LEU A 658 32.65 -25.50 -23.22
C LEU A 658 34.05 -25.02 -23.61
N LEU A 659 34.17 -23.93 -24.36
CA LEU A 659 35.48 -23.36 -24.73
C LEU A 659 36.27 -22.87 -23.52
N GLY A 660 35.59 -22.22 -22.59
CA GLY A 660 36.21 -21.74 -21.35
C GLY A 660 36.81 -22.84 -20.52
N PHE A 661 36.13 -23.97 -20.39
CA PHE A 661 36.67 -25.15 -19.71
C PHE A 661 37.77 -25.88 -20.49
N GLN A 662 37.68 -25.98 -21.80
CA GLN A 662 38.71 -26.65 -22.65
C GLN A 662 39.96 -25.78 -22.81
N VAL A 663 39.79 -24.45 -23.01
CA VAL A 663 40.94 -23.56 -23.34
C VAL A 663 41.61 -23.00 -22.11
N TRP A 664 40.85 -22.61 -21.08
CA TRP A 664 41.36 -21.90 -19.90
C TRP A 664 41.55 -22.76 -18.64
N GLN A 665 41.44 -24.09 -18.79
CA GLN A 665 41.74 -25.05 -17.71
C GLN A 665 41.33 -24.62 -16.29
N VAL A 666 40.07 -24.17 -16.14
CA VAL A 666 39.35 -24.01 -14.84
C VAL A 666 39.96 -23.06 -13.80
N LYS A 667 41.12 -22.43 -14.01
CA LYS A 667 41.72 -21.56 -12.99
C LYS A 667 40.93 -20.27 -12.70
N ASN A 668 40.06 -19.81 -13.65
CA ASN A 668 39.35 -18.52 -13.58
C ASN A 668 37.83 -18.64 -13.79
N TYR A 669 37.16 -19.52 -13.03
CA TYR A 669 35.71 -19.69 -13.11
C TYR A 669 34.92 -18.39 -12.84
N TYR A 670 35.51 -17.41 -12.13
CA TYR A 670 34.91 -16.08 -11.95
C TYR A 670 34.76 -15.32 -13.27
N VAL A 671 35.79 -15.37 -14.12
CA VAL A 671 35.75 -14.74 -15.45
C VAL A 671 34.65 -15.38 -16.30
N LEU A 672 34.52 -16.70 -16.22
CA LEU A 672 33.49 -17.44 -16.94
C LEU A 672 32.08 -17.10 -16.38
N ALA A 673 31.93 -16.97 -15.06
CA ALA A 673 30.69 -16.55 -14.45
C ALA A 673 30.26 -15.13 -14.87
N VAL A 674 31.23 -14.21 -14.95
CA VAL A 674 31.00 -12.85 -15.45
C VAL A 674 30.66 -12.86 -16.94
N ALA A 675 31.32 -13.66 -17.75
CA ALA A 675 31.00 -13.81 -19.16
C ALA A 675 29.56 -14.32 -19.36
N VAL A 676 29.16 -15.38 -18.66
CA VAL A 676 27.80 -15.93 -18.70
C VAL A 676 26.78 -14.88 -18.23
N LEU A 677 27.11 -14.09 -17.17
CA LEU A 677 26.26 -12.99 -16.71
C LEU A 677 26.08 -11.93 -17.80
N LEU A 678 27.17 -11.46 -18.42
CA LEU A 678 27.11 -10.47 -19.49
C LEU A 678 26.31 -10.99 -20.69
N GLU A 679 26.53 -12.23 -21.10
CA GLU A 679 25.76 -12.87 -22.17
C GLU A 679 24.28 -13.00 -21.82
N ALA A 680 23.94 -13.31 -20.55
CA ALA A 680 22.58 -13.34 -20.05
C ALA A 680 21.91 -11.96 -20.01
N MET A 681 22.70 -10.91 -19.84
CA MET A 681 22.20 -9.52 -19.85
C MET A 681 21.96 -8.98 -21.25
N ILE A 682 22.67 -9.46 -22.29
CA ILE A 682 22.50 -9.00 -23.68
C ILE A 682 21.04 -9.08 -24.15
N PRO A 683 20.32 -10.21 -24.07
CA PRO A 683 18.94 -10.32 -24.46
C PRO A 683 18.03 -9.37 -23.67
N PHE A 684 18.31 -9.23 -22.37
CA PHE A 684 17.60 -8.33 -21.49
C PHE A 684 17.74 -6.88 -21.96
N PHE A 685 18.97 -6.39 -22.20
CA PHE A 685 19.20 -5.03 -22.69
C PHE A 685 18.59 -4.78 -24.07
N LEU A 686 18.71 -5.73 -25.02
CA LEU A 686 18.11 -5.60 -26.35
C LEU A 686 16.58 -5.42 -26.32
N ILE A 687 15.92 -6.02 -25.34
CA ILE A 687 14.47 -5.87 -25.15
C ILE A 687 14.16 -4.56 -24.42
N PHE A 688 14.95 -4.21 -23.42
CA PHE A 688 14.75 -2.99 -22.64
C PHE A 688 15.10 -1.71 -23.40
N GLU A 689 16.13 -1.72 -24.26
CA GLU A 689 16.53 -0.56 -25.07
C GLU A 689 15.39 -0.10 -26.01
N GLY A 690 14.59 -1.04 -26.53
CA GLY A 690 13.44 -0.74 -27.37
C GLY A 690 12.16 -0.28 -26.63
N ARG A 691 12.09 -0.42 -25.29
CA ARG A 691 10.88 -0.17 -24.50
C ARG A 691 10.96 1.03 -23.56
N LYS A 692 12.15 1.61 -23.30
CA LYS A 692 12.40 2.55 -22.20
C LYS A 692 11.87 1.94 -20.88
N PRO A 693 12.60 1.01 -20.25
CA PRO A 693 12.13 0.27 -19.07
C PRO A 693 11.82 1.22 -17.93
N GLN A 694 10.70 0.96 -17.27
CA GLN A 694 10.39 1.69 -16.04
C GLN A 694 11.26 1.12 -14.92
N ALA A 695 11.77 1.98 -14.02
CA ALA A 695 12.54 1.56 -12.85
C ALA A 695 11.77 0.49 -12.02
N ARG A 696 10.45 0.53 -12.02
CA ARG A 696 9.56 -0.43 -11.36
C ARG A 696 9.72 -1.88 -11.87
N GLU A 697 10.01 -2.09 -13.15
CA GLU A 697 10.23 -3.43 -13.72
C GLU A 697 11.51 -4.06 -13.18
N LEU A 698 12.58 -3.26 -13.08
CA LEU A 698 13.86 -3.71 -12.49
C LEU A 698 13.70 -4.06 -11.00
N VAL A 699 12.94 -3.26 -10.26
CA VAL A 699 12.64 -3.53 -8.84
C VAL A 699 11.91 -4.87 -8.68
N VAL A 700 10.91 -5.16 -9.49
CA VAL A 700 10.17 -6.43 -9.42
C VAL A 700 11.08 -7.63 -9.70
N ILE A 701 11.97 -7.53 -10.71
CA ILE A 701 12.97 -8.59 -11.02
C ILE A 701 13.92 -8.77 -9.82
N ALA A 702 14.43 -7.69 -9.25
CA ALA A 702 15.32 -7.74 -8.08
C ALA A 702 14.64 -8.38 -6.86
N VAL A 703 13.36 -8.04 -6.59
CA VAL A 703 12.56 -8.65 -5.52
C VAL A 703 12.36 -10.15 -5.75
N LEU A 704 12.10 -10.58 -6.99
CA LEU A 704 11.98 -12.01 -7.30
C LEU A 704 13.30 -12.77 -7.08
N CYS A 705 14.44 -12.16 -7.44
CA CYS A 705 15.76 -12.72 -7.11
C CYS A 705 15.96 -12.81 -5.58
N ALA A 706 15.63 -11.76 -4.84
CA ALA A 706 15.75 -11.74 -3.39
C ALA A 706 14.87 -12.80 -2.71
N LEU A 707 13.63 -12.99 -3.17
CA LEU A 707 12.73 -14.04 -2.69
C LEU A 707 13.30 -15.44 -2.95
N ASN A 708 13.91 -15.65 -4.11
CA ASN A 708 14.58 -16.89 -4.44
C ASN A 708 15.77 -17.18 -3.50
N ILE A 709 16.60 -16.16 -3.24
CA ILE A 709 17.76 -16.28 -2.34
C ILE A 709 17.29 -16.56 -0.90
N ALA A 710 16.28 -15.83 -0.44
CA ALA A 710 15.68 -16.04 0.88
C ALA A 710 15.07 -17.45 1.02
N GLY A 711 14.36 -17.94 -0.01
CA GLY A 711 13.83 -19.31 -0.03
C GLY A 711 14.92 -20.38 0.02
N ARG A 712 16.08 -20.13 -0.64
CA ARG A 712 17.26 -21.01 -0.55
C ARG A 712 17.86 -20.98 0.85
N ALA A 713 17.94 -19.80 1.46
CA ALA A 713 18.47 -19.62 2.82
C ALA A 713 17.60 -20.29 3.87
N ALA A 714 16.29 -20.07 3.81
CA ALA A 714 15.34 -20.62 4.78
C ALA A 714 15.34 -22.15 4.87
N LEU A 715 15.59 -22.81 3.72
CA LEU A 715 15.63 -24.27 3.61
C LEU A 715 17.07 -24.81 3.41
N PHE A 716 18.08 -24.07 3.87
CA PHE A 716 19.48 -24.42 3.68
C PHE A 716 19.83 -25.82 4.22
N MET A 717 19.27 -26.17 5.39
CA MET A 717 19.51 -27.47 6.05
C MET A 717 18.91 -28.69 5.32
N LEU A 718 17.96 -28.45 4.37
CA LEU A 718 17.34 -29.52 3.59
C LEU A 718 18.06 -29.68 2.25
N PRO A 719 18.80 -30.75 2.02
CA PRO A 719 19.49 -30.97 0.77
C PRO A 719 18.50 -31.06 -0.40
N GLU A 720 18.74 -30.28 -1.45
CA GLU A 720 17.97 -30.22 -2.71
C GLU A 720 16.47 -29.89 -2.58
N PHE A 721 15.92 -29.81 -1.37
CA PHE A 721 14.53 -29.46 -1.11
C PHE A 721 14.37 -27.93 -0.94
N LYS A 722 14.35 -27.21 -2.08
CA LYS A 722 14.35 -25.74 -2.13
C LYS A 722 13.32 -25.21 -3.15
N PRO A 723 12.71 -24.01 -2.92
CA PRO A 723 11.68 -23.44 -3.82
C PRO A 723 12.28 -22.76 -5.06
N VAL A 724 13.62 -22.69 -5.20
CA VAL A 724 14.31 -21.84 -6.18
C VAL A 724 13.88 -22.11 -7.62
N VAL A 725 13.80 -23.38 -8.02
CA VAL A 725 13.35 -23.76 -9.37
C VAL A 725 11.90 -23.34 -9.61
N ALA A 726 11.04 -23.55 -8.60
CA ALA A 726 9.63 -23.21 -8.69
C ALA A 726 9.41 -21.69 -8.87
N LEU A 727 10.08 -20.87 -8.05
CA LEU A 727 9.98 -19.40 -8.14
C LEU A 727 10.60 -18.87 -9.45
N THR A 728 11.67 -19.47 -9.94
CA THR A 728 12.27 -19.11 -11.24
C THR A 728 11.31 -19.41 -12.40
N ILE A 729 10.62 -20.56 -12.37
CA ILE A 729 9.59 -20.88 -13.37
C ILE A 729 8.45 -19.85 -13.29
N LEU A 730 7.96 -19.50 -12.10
CA LEU A 730 6.88 -18.53 -11.93
C LEU A 730 7.28 -17.14 -12.43
N ALA A 731 8.55 -16.74 -12.25
CA ALA A 731 9.08 -15.50 -12.83
C ALA A 731 9.00 -15.51 -14.37
N GLY A 732 9.41 -16.61 -15.00
CA GLY A 732 9.31 -16.77 -16.45
C GLY A 732 7.87 -16.80 -16.95
N VAL A 733 6.97 -17.49 -16.25
CA VAL A 733 5.53 -17.57 -16.59
C VAL A 733 4.87 -16.20 -16.53
N SER A 734 5.22 -15.39 -15.53
CA SER A 734 4.61 -14.05 -15.34
C SER A 734 5.25 -13.00 -16.25
N PHE A 735 6.56 -12.89 -16.26
CA PHE A 735 7.28 -11.76 -16.88
C PHE A 735 7.95 -12.09 -18.22
N GLY A 736 7.73 -13.30 -18.74
CA GLY A 736 8.28 -13.74 -20.02
C GLY A 736 9.65 -14.45 -19.93
N ALA A 737 10.09 -14.98 -21.07
CA ALA A 737 11.22 -15.87 -21.15
C ALA A 737 12.55 -15.22 -20.72
N GLU A 738 12.78 -14.01 -21.16
CA GLU A 738 14.02 -13.26 -20.95
C GLU A 738 14.18 -12.88 -19.47
N SER A 739 13.09 -12.38 -18.86
CA SER A 739 13.06 -12.06 -17.42
C SER A 739 13.25 -13.31 -16.55
N GLY A 740 12.64 -14.43 -16.96
CA GLY A 740 12.82 -15.72 -16.29
C GLY A 740 14.26 -16.21 -16.34
N PHE A 741 14.94 -16.04 -17.48
CA PHE A 741 16.36 -16.37 -17.61
C PHE A 741 17.23 -15.52 -16.67
N LEU A 742 17.01 -14.21 -16.67
CA LEU A 742 17.77 -13.28 -15.84
C LEU A 742 17.58 -13.58 -14.33
N VAL A 743 16.33 -13.77 -13.89
CA VAL A 743 16.02 -14.11 -12.48
C VAL A 743 16.73 -15.40 -12.08
N GLY A 744 16.71 -16.44 -12.92
CA GLY A 744 17.37 -17.71 -12.64
C GLY A 744 18.91 -17.57 -12.54
N ALA A 745 19.53 -16.91 -13.50
CA ALA A 745 20.97 -16.71 -13.55
C ALA A 745 21.47 -15.84 -12.38
N MET A 746 20.82 -14.68 -12.13
CA MET A 746 21.19 -13.78 -11.05
C MET A 746 20.99 -14.41 -9.67
N THR A 747 19.90 -15.17 -9.49
CA THR A 747 19.66 -15.90 -8.23
C THR A 747 20.82 -16.83 -7.91
N MET A 748 21.31 -17.57 -8.88
CA MET A 748 22.43 -18.49 -8.64
C MET A 748 23.73 -17.75 -8.34
N LEU A 749 24.05 -16.70 -9.09
CA LEU A 749 25.23 -15.88 -8.84
C LEU A 749 25.23 -15.30 -7.42
N CYS A 750 24.18 -14.56 -7.08
CA CYS A 750 24.08 -13.86 -5.80
C CYS A 750 23.97 -14.84 -4.62
N SER A 751 23.17 -15.91 -4.75
CA SER A 751 23.05 -16.89 -3.67
C SER A 751 24.34 -17.66 -3.42
N ASN A 752 25.13 -17.95 -4.46
CA ASN A 752 26.41 -18.62 -4.28
C ASN A 752 27.46 -17.71 -3.62
N MET A 753 27.33 -16.37 -3.68
CA MET A 753 28.15 -15.47 -2.86
C MET A 753 27.93 -15.72 -1.35
N LEU A 754 26.72 -16.11 -0.97
CA LEU A 754 26.36 -16.39 0.44
C LEU A 754 26.65 -17.85 0.84
N PHE A 755 26.45 -18.82 -0.07
CA PHE A 755 26.51 -20.26 0.23
C PHE A 755 27.74 -20.97 -0.32
N GLY A 756 28.64 -20.27 -0.97
CA GLY A 756 29.88 -20.75 -1.53
C GLY A 756 29.93 -20.70 -3.06
N GLN A 757 30.88 -19.96 -3.55
CA GLN A 757 31.23 -19.87 -4.98
C GLN A 757 32.16 -21.02 -5.40
N GLY A 758 32.05 -21.48 -6.63
CA GLY A 758 32.86 -22.49 -7.18
C GLY A 758 32.75 -22.63 -8.70
N PRO A 759 33.53 -23.56 -9.33
CA PRO A 759 33.50 -23.75 -10.77
C PRO A 759 32.14 -24.25 -11.30
N TRP A 760 31.25 -24.67 -10.41
CA TRP A 760 29.88 -25.06 -10.73
C TRP A 760 28.94 -23.85 -10.93
N THR A 761 29.33 -22.65 -10.44
CA THR A 761 28.44 -21.47 -10.48
C THR A 761 28.00 -21.07 -11.89
N PRO A 762 28.86 -20.96 -12.91
CA PRO A 762 28.42 -20.60 -14.25
C PRO A 762 27.40 -21.61 -14.84
N TRP A 763 27.61 -22.90 -14.56
CA TRP A 763 26.70 -23.96 -15.01
C TRP A 763 25.35 -23.90 -14.31
N GLN A 764 25.34 -23.60 -13.01
CA GLN A 764 24.10 -23.38 -12.26
C GLN A 764 23.35 -22.15 -12.78
N MET A 765 24.06 -21.06 -13.08
CA MET A 765 23.46 -19.85 -13.68
C MET A 765 22.77 -20.19 -15.01
N PHE A 766 23.45 -20.91 -15.87
CA PHE A 766 22.93 -21.33 -17.15
C PHE A 766 21.72 -22.28 -17.00
N ALA A 767 21.86 -23.34 -16.20
CA ALA A 767 20.79 -24.32 -15.99
C ALA A 767 19.52 -23.69 -15.42
N MET A 768 19.66 -22.83 -14.41
CA MET A 768 18.53 -22.17 -13.77
C MET A 768 17.91 -21.09 -14.66
N GLY A 769 18.73 -20.31 -15.37
CA GLY A 769 18.28 -19.35 -16.38
C GLY A 769 17.49 -20.04 -17.49
N LEU A 770 17.99 -21.15 -18.02
CA LEU A 770 17.31 -21.93 -19.06
C LEU A 770 15.94 -22.44 -18.60
N ILE A 771 15.81 -22.89 -17.35
CA ILE A 771 14.51 -23.31 -16.79
C ILE A 771 13.53 -22.14 -16.75
N GLY A 772 13.98 -20.95 -16.31
CA GLY A 772 13.16 -19.74 -16.30
C GLY A 772 12.75 -19.32 -17.70
N PHE A 773 13.67 -19.37 -18.65
CA PHE A 773 13.42 -19.08 -20.07
C PHE A 773 12.33 -20.00 -20.65
N LEU A 774 12.49 -21.32 -20.47
CA LEU A 774 11.54 -22.31 -20.97
C LEU A 774 10.16 -22.16 -20.28
N GLY A 775 10.13 -21.82 -18.99
CA GLY A 775 8.90 -21.48 -18.30
C GLY A 775 8.14 -20.35 -18.99
N GLY A 776 8.85 -19.30 -19.39
CA GLY A 776 8.28 -18.18 -20.16
C GLY A 776 7.81 -18.59 -21.56
N VAL A 777 8.65 -19.30 -22.32
CA VAL A 777 8.30 -19.76 -23.68
C VAL A 777 7.10 -20.70 -23.69
N CYS A 778 7.02 -21.61 -22.71
CA CYS A 778 5.97 -22.63 -22.69
C CYS A 778 4.63 -22.13 -22.17
N PHE A 779 4.63 -21.17 -21.22
CA PHE A 779 3.42 -20.75 -20.50
C PHE A 779 3.00 -19.30 -20.72
N HIS A 780 3.94 -18.35 -20.84
CA HIS A 780 3.60 -16.93 -20.98
C HIS A 780 2.90 -16.66 -22.32
N ASN A 781 3.55 -17.05 -23.43
CA ASN A 781 3.01 -16.94 -24.79
C ASN A 781 2.88 -18.30 -25.48
N GLY A 782 3.03 -19.39 -24.74
CA GLY A 782 3.19 -20.72 -25.28
C GLY A 782 1.91 -21.59 -25.27
N PRO A 783 2.05 -22.84 -25.74
CA PRO A 783 0.92 -23.75 -25.89
C PRO A 783 0.40 -24.36 -24.57
N LEU A 784 1.19 -24.29 -23.47
CA LEU A 784 0.83 -24.94 -22.22
C LEU A 784 -0.12 -24.08 -21.39
N ARG A 785 -1.14 -24.72 -20.80
CA ARG A 785 -2.07 -24.03 -19.89
C ARG A 785 -1.42 -23.80 -18.52
N GLN A 786 -1.62 -22.62 -17.94
CA GLN A 786 -1.19 -22.28 -16.59
C GLN A 786 -2.08 -22.97 -15.54
N SER A 787 -1.99 -24.30 -15.44
CA SER A 787 -2.67 -25.08 -14.42
C SER A 787 -1.67 -25.62 -13.39
N ARG A 788 -2.11 -25.88 -12.16
CA ARG A 788 -1.26 -26.44 -11.10
C ARG A 788 -0.55 -27.72 -11.54
N LEU A 789 -1.28 -28.63 -12.22
CA LEU A 789 -0.76 -29.89 -12.69
C LEU A 789 0.29 -29.69 -13.79
N SER A 790 -0.02 -28.83 -14.78
CA SER A 790 0.90 -28.57 -15.89
C SER A 790 2.21 -27.92 -15.40
N LEU A 791 2.12 -26.97 -14.47
CA LEU A 791 3.28 -26.32 -13.86
C LEU A 791 4.11 -27.28 -13.00
N ALA A 792 3.46 -28.12 -12.19
CA ALA A 792 4.12 -29.10 -11.34
C ALA A 792 4.86 -30.16 -12.17
N ILE A 793 4.23 -30.71 -13.21
CA ILE A 793 4.88 -31.66 -14.13
C ILE A 793 6.05 -31.02 -14.85
N PHE A 794 5.84 -29.82 -15.42
CA PHE A 794 6.89 -29.07 -16.09
C PHE A 794 8.08 -28.81 -15.16
N GLY A 795 7.83 -28.37 -13.92
CA GLY A 795 8.86 -28.09 -12.93
C GLY A 795 9.65 -29.36 -12.54
N ALA A 796 8.96 -30.48 -12.34
CA ALA A 796 9.62 -31.78 -12.07
C ALA A 796 10.51 -32.22 -13.24
N VAL A 797 9.97 -32.13 -14.47
CA VAL A 797 10.72 -32.50 -15.69
C VAL A 797 11.94 -31.60 -15.88
N CYS A 798 11.78 -30.29 -15.74
CA CYS A 798 12.88 -29.32 -15.86
C CYS A 798 13.99 -29.57 -14.81
N SER A 799 13.60 -29.92 -13.58
CA SER A 799 14.55 -30.18 -12.51
C SER A 799 15.41 -31.42 -12.80
N VAL A 800 14.78 -32.50 -13.31
CA VAL A 800 15.48 -33.76 -13.58
C VAL A 800 16.22 -33.71 -14.91
N VAL A 801 15.54 -33.28 -15.99
CA VAL A 801 16.09 -33.38 -17.37
C VAL A 801 17.01 -32.22 -17.69
N ILE A 802 16.63 -30.99 -17.33
CA ILE A 802 17.40 -29.79 -17.70
C ILE A 802 18.49 -29.52 -16.66
N TYR A 803 18.10 -29.35 -15.39
CA TYR A 803 19.10 -29.06 -14.35
C TYR A 803 20.03 -30.23 -14.15
N GLY A 804 19.54 -31.45 -13.94
CA GLY A 804 20.35 -32.67 -13.82
C GLY A 804 21.13 -32.95 -15.10
N GLY A 805 20.50 -32.74 -16.26
CA GLY A 805 21.15 -32.92 -17.58
C GLY A 805 22.35 -32.01 -17.85
N ILE A 806 22.38 -30.81 -17.22
CA ILE A 806 23.50 -29.86 -17.32
C ILE A 806 24.50 -30.05 -16.16
N MET A 807 24.01 -30.22 -14.94
CA MET A 807 24.87 -30.26 -13.76
C MET A 807 25.67 -31.57 -13.63
N ASN A 808 25.09 -32.73 -13.97
CA ASN A 808 25.81 -34.01 -13.88
C ASN A 808 27.01 -34.06 -14.87
N PRO A 809 26.87 -33.70 -16.17
CA PRO A 809 28.01 -33.58 -17.06
C PRO A 809 29.03 -32.53 -16.65
N SER A 810 28.56 -31.37 -16.16
CA SER A 810 29.46 -30.31 -15.70
C SER A 810 30.31 -30.77 -14.49
N THR A 811 29.74 -31.55 -13.58
CA THR A 811 30.43 -32.13 -12.44
C THR A 811 31.49 -33.14 -12.90
N ALA A 812 31.15 -33.96 -13.90
CA ALA A 812 32.15 -34.87 -14.52
C ALA A 812 33.32 -34.08 -15.15
N LEU A 813 33.04 -33.01 -15.89
CA LEU A 813 34.04 -32.12 -16.47
C LEU A 813 34.93 -31.45 -15.42
N ILE A 814 34.37 -30.99 -14.33
CA ILE A 814 35.06 -30.25 -13.27
C ILE A 814 36.01 -31.19 -12.48
N TRP A 815 35.54 -32.40 -12.14
CA TRP A 815 36.25 -33.27 -11.19
C TRP A 815 37.00 -34.42 -11.88
N ALA A 816 36.41 -35.12 -12.86
CA ALA A 816 37.05 -36.21 -13.60
C ALA A 816 37.91 -35.71 -14.77
N ARG A 817 37.69 -34.43 -15.23
CA ARG A 817 38.42 -33.82 -16.37
C ARG A 817 38.30 -34.61 -17.70
N THR A 818 37.37 -35.54 -17.78
CA THR A 818 37.12 -36.37 -18.98
C THR A 818 35.62 -36.49 -19.17
N LEU A 819 35.18 -36.57 -20.42
CA LEU A 819 33.80 -36.83 -20.83
C LEU A 819 33.65 -38.27 -21.37
N ASP A 820 34.37 -39.24 -20.80
CA ASP A 820 34.16 -40.64 -21.18
C ASP A 820 32.71 -41.03 -20.78
N TRP A 821 32.03 -41.78 -21.65
CA TRP A 821 30.62 -42.12 -21.45
C TRP A 821 30.39 -42.94 -20.16
N LYS A 822 31.37 -43.77 -19.73
CA LYS A 822 31.31 -44.53 -18.46
C LYS A 822 31.37 -43.62 -17.24
N VAL A 823 32.22 -42.59 -17.28
CA VAL A 823 32.34 -41.57 -16.26
C VAL A 823 31.03 -40.72 -16.22
N LEU A 824 30.55 -40.35 -17.38
CA LEU A 824 29.30 -39.59 -17.48
C LEU A 824 28.12 -40.38 -16.90
N LEU A 825 28.00 -41.67 -17.24
CA LEU A 825 26.94 -42.54 -16.71
C LEU A 825 27.02 -42.68 -15.19
N SER A 826 28.20 -42.77 -14.61
CA SER A 826 28.38 -42.86 -13.15
C SER A 826 27.88 -41.58 -12.45
N TYR A 827 28.22 -40.39 -12.97
CA TYR A 827 27.70 -39.11 -12.42
C TYR A 827 26.18 -38.94 -12.56
N TYR A 828 25.59 -39.44 -13.65
CA TYR A 828 24.15 -39.47 -13.77
C TYR A 828 23.50 -40.41 -12.76
N LEU A 829 24.01 -41.63 -12.61
CA LEU A 829 23.47 -42.62 -11.65
C LEU A 829 23.54 -42.12 -10.19
N THR A 830 24.61 -41.42 -9.82
CA THR A 830 24.76 -40.82 -8.49
C THR A 830 23.98 -39.52 -8.32
N GLY A 831 23.71 -38.76 -9.40
CA GLY A 831 22.98 -37.50 -9.41
C GLY A 831 21.44 -37.66 -9.45
N ILE A 832 20.91 -38.68 -10.13
CA ILE A 832 19.47 -38.93 -10.29
C ILE A 832 18.68 -38.89 -8.97
N PRO A 833 19.12 -39.47 -7.87
CA PRO A 833 18.42 -39.40 -6.60
C PRO A 833 18.19 -37.96 -6.11
N TRP A 834 19.22 -37.15 -6.21
CA TRP A 834 19.17 -35.71 -5.81
C TRP A 834 18.31 -34.89 -6.77
N ASP A 835 18.39 -35.19 -8.07
CA ASP A 835 17.54 -34.54 -9.08
C ASP A 835 16.06 -34.91 -8.89
N LEU A 836 15.75 -36.15 -8.47
CA LEU A 836 14.38 -36.55 -8.13
C LEU A 836 13.85 -35.82 -6.88
N VAL A 837 14.67 -35.66 -5.83
CA VAL A 837 14.29 -34.86 -4.64
C VAL A 837 14.00 -33.42 -5.04
N ARG A 838 14.88 -32.81 -5.87
CA ARG A 838 14.69 -31.47 -6.40
C ARG A 838 13.44 -31.36 -7.25
N GLY A 839 13.18 -32.34 -8.13
CA GLY A 839 11.98 -32.42 -8.96
C GLY A 839 10.71 -32.52 -8.12
N ALA A 840 10.70 -33.39 -7.11
CA ALA A 840 9.59 -33.54 -6.18
C ALA A 840 9.31 -32.25 -5.37
N ALA A 841 10.37 -31.61 -4.85
CA ALA A 841 10.29 -30.35 -4.14
C ALA A 841 9.70 -29.25 -5.05
N THR A 842 10.22 -29.13 -6.28
CA THR A 842 9.73 -28.17 -7.27
C THR A 842 8.25 -28.38 -7.59
N ALA A 843 7.85 -29.64 -7.82
CA ALA A 843 6.46 -29.97 -8.08
C ALA A 843 5.56 -29.60 -6.90
N LEU A 844 6.00 -29.87 -5.67
CA LEU A 844 5.27 -29.55 -4.45
C LEU A 844 5.10 -28.02 -4.25
N PHE A 845 6.18 -27.25 -4.41
CA PHE A 845 6.12 -25.79 -4.30
C PHE A 845 5.25 -25.17 -5.40
N LEU A 846 5.30 -25.67 -6.63
CA LEU A 846 4.41 -25.22 -7.71
C LEU A 846 2.95 -25.63 -7.47
N TRP A 847 2.72 -26.81 -6.92
CA TRP A 847 1.37 -27.30 -6.63
C TRP A 847 0.62 -26.42 -5.64
N PHE A 848 1.29 -25.97 -4.57
CA PHE A 848 0.68 -25.15 -3.53
C PHE A 848 0.87 -23.65 -3.77
N GLY A 849 2.00 -23.22 -4.29
CA GLY A 849 2.38 -21.83 -4.40
C GLY A 849 2.08 -21.15 -5.74
N ALA A 850 1.92 -21.93 -6.84
CA ALA A 850 1.82 -21.31 -8.17
C ALA A 850 0.59 -20.40 -8.32
N GLU A 851 -0.59 -20.86 -7.94
CA GLU A 851 -1.81 -20.08 -8.11
C GLU A 851 -1.82 -18.77 -7.30
N PRO A 852 -1.56 -18.76 -5.97
CA PRO A 852 -1.54 -17.52 -5.21
C PRO A 852 -0.43 -16.56 -5.65
N MET A 853 0.71 -17.09 -6.08
CA MET A 853 1.82 -16.25 -6.53
C MET A 853 1.53 -15.62 -7.90
N LEU A 854 1.06 -16.40 -8.87
CA LEU A 854 0.69 -15.89 -10.19
C LEU A 854 -0.42 -14.85 -10.11
N GLU A 855 -1.42 -15.05 -9.26
CA GLU A 855 -2.50 -14.08 -9.06
C GLU A 855 -1.97 -12.73 -8.53
N LYS A 856 -1.03 -12.77 -7.58
CA LYS A 856 -0.39 -11.54 -7.06
C LYS A 856 0.49 -10.86 -8.11
N LEU A 857 1.27 -11.63 -8.85
CA LEU A 857 2.13 -11.09 -9.90
C LEU A 857 1.33 -10.50 -11.05
N GLU A 858 0.25 -11.15 -11.49
CA GLU A 858 -0.68 -10.65 -12.50
C GLU A 858 -1.34 -9.33 -12.07
N ARG A 859 -1.78 -9.24 -10.81
CA ARG A 859 -2.31 -8.00 -10.25
C ARG A 859 -1.29 -6.85 -10.27
N ILE A 860 -0.02 -7.12 -9.92
CA ILE A 860 1.06 -6.13 -9.99
C ILE A 860 1.29 -5.70 -11.43
N GLN A 861 1.29 -6.63 -12.39
CA GLN A 861 1.45 -6.32 -13.81
C GLN A 861 0.35 -5.39 -14.32
N ILE A 862 -0.92 -5.71 -14.04
CA ILE A 862 -2.07 -4.91 -14.47
C ILE A 862 -2.04 -3.53 -13.81
N LYS A 863 -1.82 -3.48 -12.49
CA LYS A 863 -1.84 -2.21 -11.73
C LYS A 863 -0.76 -1.21 -12.18
N TYR A 864 0.41 -1.71 -12.54
CA TYR A 864 1.55 -0.86 -12.90
C TYR A 864 1.88 -0.86 -14.40
N GLY A 865 1.11 -1.59 -15.22
CA GLY A 865 1.35 -1.70 -16.67
C GLY A 865 2.72 -2.29 -17.01
N LEU A 866 3.21 -3.23 -16.18
CA LEU A 866 4.53 -3.80 -16.35
C LEU A 866 4.56 -4.74 -17.55
N MET A 867 5.59 -4.64 -18.39
CA MET A 867 5.82 -5.51 -19.55
C MET A 867 4.77 -5.40 -20.66
N GLU A 868 3.86 -4.41 -20.64
CA GLU A 868 2.95 -4.16 -21.77
C GLU A 868 3.67 -3.49 -22.96
N HIS A 869 3.44 -4.02 -24.15
CA HIS A 869 3.94 -3.41 -25.39
C HIS A 869 3.11 -2.16 -25.70
N ARG A 870 3.70 -0.98 -25.73
CA ARG A 870 3.14 0.25 -26.30
C ARG A 870 3.02 0.14 -27.83
N GLU A 871 2.37 -0.88 -28.37
CA GLU A 871 2.10 -0.99 -29.82
C GLU A 871 0.85 -0.21 -30.27
N ASN A 872 0.09 0.39 -29.33
CA ASN A 872 -1.13 1.16 -29.66
C ASN A 872 -0.97 2.69 -29.59
N ALA A 873 0.26 3.21 -29.41
CA ALA A 873 0.48 4.66 -29.39
C ALA A 873 0.84 5.27 -30.77
N GLU A 874 0.87 4.47 -31.84
CA GLU A 874 1.15 4.91 -33.22
C GLU A 874 0.04 4.49 -34.22
N ARG A 875 -1.22 4.34 -33.76
CA ARG A 875 -2.35 4.24 -34.64
C ARG A 875 -3.36 5.37 -34.38
#